data_79b29a26b456ffefe7fbe501c0c01f13
#
_entry.id   79b29a26b456ffefe7fbe501c0c01f13
#
_cell.length_a   1.000
_cell.length_b   1.000
_cell.length_c   1.000
_cell.angle_alpha   90.00
_cell.angle_beta   90.00
_cell.angle_gamma   90.00
#
_symmetry.space_group_name_H-M   'P 1'
#
loop_
_entity.id
_entity.type
_entity.pdbx_description
1 polymer ?
#
loop_
_entity_poly.entity_id
_entity_poly.type
_entity_poly.pdbx_seq_one_letter_code
_entity_poly.pdbx_strand_id
1 'polypeptide(L)'
;MASNKKYWRSVEELDENSSIVDTLRQNEFVEEIPTDEFLGDKESLETSSTTRRDFLKYVGFTTAAASLAACEGPVKKAIPYIVQPNEVIPGVADYYATTIADGFDFANVLVKVREGRPIKIEPNKEALGSTNARVQASVLSLYDDFRLKEPTANGESISWADADTQIANKLARVKSSGKSVVFLTGTDASPSTASLIASLGEDVNHVIYDAVSESAAADAYEAIYGSRALPSYDFSKAKTIVSVGADFLGDWQGGGFDGGYAKGRIPNGGTMSHHIQIESNMTLSGANADVRVMVRPSEQHVAMTKLYEAVVNGISTRESTPLANAINKAVAQIKNAGTNAVVVTGVQDKNIQLLALAINNYIQSEAMNVLVTNNTRQGNSTKVSQLISDMKAGKVGALIINNSNPVYTLPNSEEFVAALAKVDVTVTCSMSDNETANATQYALAAPHYLESWGMVEMKSGAYSIIQPTIQPLFDTRQFEESILKWSGSEQTYYDYIKTAFAELGASTSWNQALHDGSFSIAIEKEARVNEVDVNAGYKKPTLGGSDALQLELYTKTSLGDGQQANNPWLQELPDPITRATWDNYVTISKVDAVKYGVENWNVSDGAMNGSVVELTVGENTITAPAYIQPGQAQGSLGLALGYGRKSGIKSEMQTGKNAYQLYSDFNKSQYNVSLKVVEGEHKFACTQLHNTLMGRGDIIKETTLSTYNNPSLNPKKTWNKVPMVSLKHEEVEATTVDLWTEFDRSVGHHFNLSIDLNTCTGCGACVVACHAENNVPVVGKQEIRRSRDMHWLRIDRYYSSDETFEGDNTTKDSIEGLGSSLSTFGEMEIPSENPQVAFQPIMCQHCNHAPCETVCPVAASSHGRQGQNHMAYNRCVGTRYCANNCPYKVRRFNWFLYNENDEFDYHMNNDLGRMVINPDVTVRSRGVMEKCSMCIQMTQKTILDAKRDGREVNPDEFKTACSSACDSGAIAFGDINNKKSAITELKDDERAYHLLDHVGTKPNVVYQVKVRNTNEA
;
A
#
# COMPACT_ATOMS: atom_id res chain seq x y z
N MET A 1 18.42 42.66 31.53
CA MET A 1 18.63 43.64 30.44
C MET A 1 18.95 42.85 29.17
N ALA A 2 17.99 42.68 28.29
CA ALA A 2 18.19 42.03 27.02
C ALA A 2 19.02 42.96 26.14
N SER A 3 20.21 42.54 25.69
CA SER A 3 21.01 43.25 24.74
C SER A 3 20.30 43.22 23.41
N ASN A 4 19.74 44.34 22.97
CA ASN A 4 19.31 44.54 21.59
C ASN A 4 20.55 44.47 20.70
N LYS A 5 20.88 43.24 20.20
CA LYS A 5 21.84 43.09 19.14
C LYS A 5 21.21 43.61 17.84
N LYS A 6 21.66 44.75 17.37
CA LYS A 6 21.28 45.32 16.10
C LYS A 6 22.12 44.65 15.03
N TYR A 7 21.51 44.00 14.06
CA TYR A 7 22.19 43.45 12.90
C TYR A 7 22.02 44.43 11.74
N TRP A 8 23.12 44.79 11.07
CA TRP A 8 23.07 45.59 9.85
C TRP A 8 22.89 44.68 8.63
N ARG A 9 22.02 45.12 7.73
CA ARG A 9 21.73 44.41 6.50
C ARG A 9 22.58 44.87 5.31
N SER A 10 23.16 46.08 5.42
CA SER A 10 24.03 46.65 4.37
C SER A 10 25.12 47.49 4.99
N VAL A 11 26.16 47.83 4.20
CA VAL A 11 27.30 48.67 4.64
C VAL A 11 26.89 50.11 4.92
N GLU A 12 25.87 50.60 4.21
CA GLU A 12 25.27 51.92 4.38
C GLU A 12 24.57 52.10 5.73
N GLU A 13 24.16 51.06 6.36
CA GLU A 13 23.57 51.11 7.72
C GLU A 13 24.61 51.40 8.82
N LEU A 14 25.89 51.38 8.51
CA LEU A 14 26.94 51.76 9.41
C LEU A 14 27.15 53.29 9.45
N ASP A 15 26.63 54.04 8.48
CA ASP A 15 26.65 55.48 8.43
C ASP A 15 25.35 56.06 8.99
N GLU A 16 25.40 56.59 10.21
CA GLU A 16 24.23 57.14 10.94
C GLU A 16 23.57 58.34 10.25
N ASN A 17 24.19 58.94 9.23
CA ASN A 17 23.67 60.10 8.51
C ASN A 17 23.24 59.83 7.08
N SER A 18 23.17 58.57 6.67
CA SER A 18 22.76 58.15 5.35
C SER A 18 21.24 58.26 5.15
N SER A 19 20.80 59.14 4.27
CA SER A 19 19.35 59.26 3.87
C SER A 19 18.80 57.97 3.21
N ILE A 20 19.68 57.15 2.69
CA ILE A 20 19.36 55.83 2.11
C ILE A 20 18.84 54.87 3.17
N VAL A 21 19.38 54.95 4.38
CA VAL A 21 19.00 54.10 5.51
C VAL A 21 17.55 54.38 5.94
N ASP A 22 17.14 55.64 5.95
CA ASP A 22 15.78 56.02 6.32
C ASP A 22 14.78 55.64 5.22
N THR A 23 15.17 55.67 3.96
CA THR A 23 14.35 55.21 2.83
C THR A 23 14.20 53.71 2.82
N LEU A 24 15.28 52.92 3.10
CA LEU A 24 15.23 51.48 3.20
C LEU A 24 14.47 50.99 4.43
N ARG A 25 14.39 51.77 5.52
CA ARG A 25 13.57 51.42 6.70
C ARG A 25 12.09 51.69 6.48
N GLN A 26 11.75 52.60 5.56
CA GLN A 26 10.36 52.92 5.23
C GLN A 26 9.79 52.04 4.10
N ASN A 27 10.63 51.55 3.19
CA ASN A 27 10.25 50.71 2.07
C ASN A 27 10.86 49.29 2.25
N GLU A 28 10.04 48.36 2.67
CA GLU A 28 10.44 46.95 2.77
C GLU A 28 10.58 46.30 1.38
N PHE A 29 10.07 46.95 0.35
CA PHE A 29 10.12 46.49 -1.05
C PHE A 29 10.69 47.59 -1.96
N VAL A 30 11.60 47.19 -2.86
CA VAL A 30 12.29 48.08 -3.80
C VAL A 30 11.38 48.56 -4.96
N GLU A 31 10.27 47.94 -5.20
CA GLU A 31 9.24 48.32 -6.17
C GLU A 31 7.95 48.72 -5.45
N GLU A 32 7.33 49.79 -5.90
CA GLU A 32 6.00 50.17 -5.43
C GLU A 32 5.04 48.98 -5.69
N ILE A 33 4.41 48.51 -4.66
CA ILE A 33 3.32 47.55 -4.81
C ILE A 33 2.26 48.22 -5.67
N PRO A 34 1.81 47.66 -6.80
CA PRO A 34 0.75 48.20 -7.61
C PRO A 34 -0.56 48.26 -6.85
N THR A 35 -0.74 49.29 -6.06
CA THR A 35 -1.94 49.52 -5.26
C THR A 35 -3.12 50.00 -6.14
N ASP A 36 -2.84 50.43 -7.35
CA ASP A 36 -3.84 51.01 -8.28
C ASP A 36 -4.82 49.91 -8.81
N GLU A 37 -4.37 48.63 -8.90
CA GLU A 37 -5.26 47.54 -9.26
C GLU A 37 -6.15 47.04 -8.10
N PHE A 38 -5.72 47.30 -6.86
CA PHE A 38 -6.43 46.80 -5.68
C PHE A 38 -7.38 47.79 -5.00
N LEU A 39 -7.16 49.11 -5.19
CA LEU A 39 -7.90 50.15 -4.48
C LEU A 39 -8.72 51.07 -5.39
N GLY A 40 -8.75 50.86 -6.72
CA GLY A 40 -9.41 51.70 -7.65
C GLY A 40 -8.74 53.07 -7.80
N ASP A 41 -9.20 53.83 -8.77
CA ASP A 41 -8.61 55.08 -9.26
C ASP A 41 -8.12 56.07 -8.17
N LYS A 42 -6.86 56.41 -8.19
CA LYS A 42 -6.17 57.30 -7.25
C LYS A 42 -6.87 58.67 -7.05
N GLU A 43 -7.56 59.19 -8.07
CA GLU A 43 -8.35 60.42 -8.02
C GLU A 43 -9.58 60.33 -7.10
N SER A 44 -10.13 59.14 -6.94
CA SER A 44 -11.29 58.95 -6.07
C SER A 44 -10.92 58.87 -4.57
N LEU A 45 -9.70 58.51 -4.24
CA LEU A 45 -9.16 58.45 -2.89
C LEU A 45 -8.68 59.81 -2.34
N GLU A 46 -8.19 60.69 -3.20
CA GLU A 46 -7.76 62.07 -2.81
C GLU A 46 -8.94 63.01 -2.53
N THR A 47 -10.13 62.71 -3.06
CA THR A 47 -11.33 63.51 -2.90
C THR A 47 -12.26 63.03 -1.77
N SER A 48 -12.03 61.89 -1.17
CA SER A 48 -12.85 61.40 -0.07
C SER A 48 -12.29 61.84 1.29
N SER A 49 -13.06 62.61 2.02
CA SER A 49 -12.77 63.04 3.40
C SER A 49 -12.97 61.91 4.41
N THR A 50 -12.41 60.74 4.12
CA THR A 50 -12.48 59.61 5.04
C THR A 50 -11.48 59.78 6.19
N THR A 51 -12.01 59.90 7.40
CA THR A 51 -11.16 59.99 8.58
C THR A 51 -10.40 58.69 8.84
N ARG A 52 -9.22 58.74 9.46
CA ARG A 52 -8.44 57.57 9.92
C ARG A 52 -9.26 56.53 10.65
N ARG A 53 -10.37 56.94 11.27
CA ARG A 53 -11.28 56.10 12.01
C ARG A 53 -12.21 55.30 11.07
N ASP A 54 -12.56 55.85 9.94
CA ASP A 54 -13.39 55.16 8.93
C ASP A 54 -12.57 54.16 8.11
N PHE A 55 -11.30 54.50 7.83
CA PHE A 55 -10.35 53.55 7.25
C PHE A 55 -10.09 52.34 8.15
N LEU A 56 -9.89 52.57 9.47
CA LEU A 56 -9.74 51.48 10.45
C LEU A 56 -11.03 50.67 10.65
N LYS A 57 -12.21 51.27 10.47
CA LYS A 57 -13.46 50.50 10.44
C LYS A 57 -13.58 49.64 9.18
N TYR A 58 -13.19 50.16 8.01
CA TYR A 58 -13.20 49.41 6.77
C TYR A 58 -12.20 48.24 6.79
N VAL A 59 -10.97 48.44 7.24
CA VAL A 59 -9.99 47.42 7.44
C VAL A 59 -10.43 46.41 8.53
N GLY A 60 -11.05 46.91 9.62
CA GLY A 60 -11.61 46.06 10.67
C GLY A 60 -12.79 45.21 10.18
N PHE A 61 -13.63 45.75 9.29
CA PHE A 61 -14.77 45.01 8.66
C PHE A 61 -14.31 43.98 7.64
N THR A 62 -13.31 44.31 6.83
CA THR A 62 -12.73 43.34 5.87
C THR A 62 -11.93 42.24 6.54
N THR A 63 -11.20 42.55 7.63
CA THR A 63 -10.54 41.51 8.44
C THR A 63 -11.54 40.71 9.29
N ALA A 64 -12.63 41.27 9.75
CA ALA A 64 -13.69 40.54 10.43
C ALA A 64 -14.52 39.69 9.44
N ALA A 65 -14.79 40.19 8.22
CA ALA A 65 -15.46 39.41 7.18
C ALA A 65 -14.56 38.27 6.62
N ALA A 66 -13.25 38.53 6.49
CA ALA A 66 -12.27 37.49 6.15
C ALA A 66 -12.10 36.45 7.27
N SER A 67 -12.15 36.89 8.56
CA SER A 67 -12.11 35.94 9.68
C SER A 67 -13.44 35.22 9.90
N LEU A 68 -14.57 35.73 9.43
CA LEU A 68 -15.87 35.04 9.45
C LEU A 68 -16.04 34.09 8.26
N ALA A 69 -15.38 34.38 7.11
CA ALA A 69 -15.31 33.46 5.97
C ALA A 69 -14.25 32.36 6.16
N ALA A 70 -13.31 32.54 7.10
CA ALA A 70 -12.31 31.57 7.50
C ALA A 70 -12.69 30.85 8.80
N CYS A 71 -13.97 30.68 9.10
CA CYS A 71 -14.42 29.77 10.15
C CYS A 71 -14.31 28.31 9.66
N GLU A 72 -13.10 27.91 9.26
CA GLU A 72 -12.65 26.54 9.49
C GLU A 72 -12.57 26.34 11.00
N GLY A 73 -13.15 25.23 11.52
CA GLY A 73 -13.11 24.91 12.93
C GLY A 73 -11.68 24.94 13.50
N PRO A 74 -11.51 24.97 14.82
CA PRO A 74 -10.21 25.21 15.42
C PRO A 74 -9.22 24.10 15.09
N VAL A 75 -8.48 24.28 14.00
CA VAL A 75 -7.34 23.45 13.69
C VAL A 75 -6.26 23.77 14.72
N LYS A 76 -5.94 22.83 15.59
CA LYS A 76 -4.75 22.93 16.43
C LYS A 76 -3.54 22.85 15.50
N LYS A 77 -2.97 23.99 15.15
CA LYS A 77 -1.74 24.02 14.34
C LYS A 77 -0.59 23.49 15.19
N ALA A 78 0.27 22.64 14.61
CA ALA A 78 1.55 22.30 15.23
C ALA A 78 2.38 23.60 15.28
N ILE A 79 2.53 24.19 16.44
CA ILE A 79 3.32 25.38 16.65
C ILE A 79 4.74 24.91 16.97
N PRO A 80 5.79 25.38 16.29
CA PRO A 80 7.16 25.11 16.67
C PRO A 80 7.37 25.53 18.14
N TYR A 81 8.14 24.76 18.87
CA TYR A 81 8.42 25.04 20.28
C TYR A 81 8.96 26.47 20.45
N ILE A 82 8.28 27.31 21.20
CA ILE A 82 8.75 28.66 21.59
C ILE A 82 9.93 28.54 22.56
N VAL A 83 9.88 27.52 23.42
CA VAL A 83 10.98 27.11 24.29
C VAL A 83 11.34 25.69 23.90
N GLN A 84 12.59 25.50 23.42
CA GLN A 84 13.06 24.16 23.02
C GLN A 84 13.05 23.24 24.24
N PRO A 85 12.32 22.09 24.19
CA PRO A 85 12.46 21.05 25.22
C PRO A 85 13.91 20.54 25.25
N ASN A 86 14.42 20.16 26.41
CA ASN A 86 15.80 19.69 26.56
C ASN A 86 16.11 18.45 25.71
N GLU A 87 15.09 17.68 25.35
CA GLU A 87 15.21 16.40 24.63
C GLU A 87 15.00 16.53 23.12
N VAL A 88 14.52 17.68 22.63
CA VAL A 88 14.29 17.90 21.18
C VAL A 88 15.42 18.71 20.59
N ILE A 89 16.15 18.11 19.65
CA ILE A 89 17.22 18.75 18.89
C ILE A 89 16.66 19.19 17.55
N PRO A 90 16.61 20.50 17.23
CA PRO A 90 16.15 20.96 15.92
C PRO A 90 16.93 20.33 14.77
N GLY A 91 16.22 19.85 13.76
CA GLY A 91 16.83 19.20 12.60
C GLY A 91 17.08 17.70 12.79
N VAL A 92 16.89 17.13 13.96
CA VAL A 92 16.96 15.68 14.23
C VAL A 92 15.56 15.11 14.29
N ALA A 93 15.33 13.96 13.65
CA ALA A 93 14.05 13.27 13.72
C ALA A 93 13.95 12.45 15.01
N ASP A 94 12.76 12.47 15.63
CA ASP A 94 12.37 11.57 16.70
C ASP A 94 11.58 10.40 16.11
N TYR A 95 11.64 9.24 16.76
CA TYR A 95 10.92 8.04 16.35
C TYR A 95 10.06 7.52 17.49
N TYR A 96 8.78 7.28 17.19
CA TYR A 96 7.83 6.73 18.15
C TYR A 96 7.34 5.37 17.64
N ALA A 97 7.44 4.34 18.49
CA ALA A 97 6.86 3.05 18.20
C ALA A 97 5.34 3.11 18.43
N THR A 98 4.54 2.72 17.45
CA THR A 98 3.08 2.65 17.56
C THR A 98 2.54 1.55 16.65
N THR A 99 1.22 1.39 16.60
CA THR A 99 0.57 0.35 15.81
C THR A 99 -0.60 0.94 15.04
N ILE A 100 -0.70 0.60 13.75
CA ILE A 100 -1.94 0.78 13.00
C ILE A 100 -2.82 -0.45 13.17
N ALA A 101 -4.10 -0.25 13.47
CA ALA A 101 -5.13 -1.27 13.57
C ALA A 101 -6.47 -0.62 13.17
N ASP A 102 -6.65 -0.44 11.84
CA ASP A 102 -7.78 0.32 11.28
C ASP A 102 -8.95 -0.58 10.83
N GLY A 103 -8.94 -1.85 11.20
CA GLY A 103 -9.94 -2.85 10.81
C GLY A 103 -9.57 -3.59 9.51
N PHE A 104 -8.67 -3.05 8.71
CA PHE A 104 -8.19 -3.70 7.49
C PHE A 104 -6.69 -3.92 7.50
N ASP A 105 -5.91 -2.91 7.86
CA ASP A 105 -4.45 -2.99 7.95
C ASP A 105 -3.99 -3.04 9.41
N PHE A 106 -3.03 -3.93 9.70
CA PHE A 106 -2.46 -4.15 11.03
C PHE A 106 -0.94 -4.23 10.92
N ALA A 107 -0.24 -3.29 11.55
CA ALA A 107 1.22 -3.27 11.53
C ALA A 107 1.82 -2.53 12.71
N ASN A 108 2.92 -3.04 13.26
CA ASN A 108 3.77 -2.31 14.18
C ASN A 108 4.73 -1.41 13.41
N VAL A 109 4.74 -0.15 13.74
CA VAL A 109 5.47 0.87 13.00
C VAL A 109 6.30 1.78 13.89
N LEU A 110 7.36 2.33 13.33
CA LEU A 110 8.09 3.46 13.87
C LEU A 110 7.69 4.70 13.07
N VAL A 111 7.23 5.72 13.75
CA VAL A 111 6.81 6.98 13.12
C VAL A 111 7.93 7.99 13.22
N LYS A 112 8.43 8.42 12.07
CA LYS A 112 9.41 9.51 11.97
C LYS A 112 8.71 10.84 12.15
N VAL A 113 9.09 11.56 13.19
CA VAL A 113 8.53 12.87 13.57
C VAL A 113 9.59 13.95 13.42
N ARG A 114 9.23 15.06 12.81
CA ARG A 114 10.08 16.24 12.67
C ARG A 114 9.38 17.44 13.31
N GLU A 115 9.97 17.94 14.40
CA GLU A 115 9.44 19.12 15.10
C GLU A 115 7.97 18.98 15.48
N GLY A 116 7.60 17.82 16.06
CA GLY A 116 6.23 17.46 16.44
C GLY A 116 5.32 17.02 15.30
N ARG A 117 5.80 16.92 14.06
CA ARG A 117 5.02 16.51 12.89
C ARG A 117 5.39 15.11 12.42
N PRO A 118 4.49 14.13 12.47
CA PRO A 118 4.67 12.85 11.77
C PRO A 118 4.82 13.06 10.26
N ILE A 119 5.90 12.51 9.67
CA ILE A 119 6.21 12.72 8.26
C ILE A 119 6.42 11.42 7.48
N LYS A 120 6.67 10.30 8.17
CA LYS A 120 6.90 9.01 7.52
C LYS A 120 6.67 7.84 8.46
N ILE A 121 6.21 6.75 7.89
CA ILE A 121 6.07 5.45 8.56
C ILE A 121 7.24 4.54 8.18
N GLU A 122 7.84 3.89 9.17
CA GLU A 122 8.86 2.86 9.03
C GLU A 122 8.37 1.55 9.68
N PRO A 123 8.75 0.37 9.18
CA PRO A 123 8.40 -0.88 9.86
C PRO A 123 9.16 -1.01 11.19
N ASN A 124 8.47 -1.41 12.25
CA ASN A 124 9.11 -1.81 13.50
C ASN A 124 9.55 -3.28 13.42
N LYS A 125 10.80 -3.53 13.02
CA LYS A 125 11.33 -4.88 12.76
C LYS A 125 11.57 -5.72 14.01
N GLU A 126 11.57 -5.12 15.18
CA GLU A 126 11.69 -5.80 16.47
C GLU A 126 10.34 -6.33 16.97
N ALA A 127 9.25 -5.89 16.35
CA ALA A 127 7.89 -6.35 16.59
C ALA A 127 7.34 -7.11 15.36
N LEU A 128 6.02 -7.35 15.31
CA LEU A 128 5.34 -7.89 14.11
C LEU A 128 5.23 -6.81 13.02
N GLY A 129 6.36 -6.43 12.43
CA GLY A 129 6.53 -5.22 11.64
C GLY A 129 6.60 -5.46 10.13
N SER A 130 5.56 -6.05 9.53
CA SER A 130 5.37 -6.00 8.08
C SER A 130 4.57 -4.76 7.69
N THR A 131 5.01 -4.01 6.69
CA THR A 131 4.28 -2.83 6.20
C THR A 131 3.96 -2.98 4.71
N ASN A 132 2.70 -2.73 4.36
CA ASN A 132 2.25 -2.65 2.97
C ASN A 132 2.21 -1.18 2.47
N ALA A 133 1.76 -0.97 1.23
CA ALA A 133 1.68 0.37 0.64
C ALA A 133 0.72 1.30 1.40
N ARG A 134 -0.41 0.78 1.90
CA ARG A 134 -1.41 1.56 2.66
C ARG A 134 -0.88 2.00 4.00
N VAL A 135 -0.19 1.11 4.72
CA VAL A 135 0.48 1.44 5.98
C VAL A 135 1.52 2.54 5.77
N GLN A 136 2.34 2.45 4.70
CA GLN A 136 3.30 3.51 4.37
C GLN A 136 2.62 4.84 4.03
N ALA A 137 1.44 4.81 3.41
CA ALA A 137 0.68 6.00 3.02
C ALA A 137 -0.12 6.62 4.16
N SER A 138 -0.38 5.90 5.25
CA SER A 138 -1.31 6.29 6.32
C SER A 138 -0.94 7.61 7.02
N VAL A 139 0.33 8.01 7.02
CA VAL A 139 0.76 9.29 7.58
C VAL A 139 0.10 10.48 6.87
N LEU A 140 -0.19 10.37 5.57
CA LEU A 140 -0.85 11.44 4.83
C LEU A 140 -2.31 11.61 5.24
N SER A 141 -2.98 10.50 5.61
CA SER A 141 -4.36 10.51 6.07
C SER A 141 -4.55 11.27 7.41
N LEU A 142 -3.49 11.44 8.19
CA LEU A 142 -3.50 12.31 9.38
C LEU A 142 -3.84 13.76 9.01
N TYR A 143 -3.32 14.22 7.87
CA TYR A 143 -3.40 15.60 7.39
C TYR A 143 -4.51 15.82 6.36
N ASP A 144 -5.48 14.91 6.32
CA ASP A 144 -6.64 15.01 5.45
C ASP A 144 -7.60 16.11 5.96
N ASP A 145 -7.90 17.10 5.13
CA ASP A 145 -8.80 18.21 5.44
C ASP A 145 -10.29 17.81 5.37
N PHE A 146 -10.61 16.63 4.80
CA PHE A 146 -11.95 16.04 4.79
C PHE A 146 -12.27 15.22 6.06
N ARG A 147 -11.37 15.21 7.04
CA ARG A 147 -11.65 14.63 8.35
C ARG A 147 -12.76 15.41 9.08
N LEU A 148 -13.61 14.69 9.82
CA LEU A 148 -14.53 15.30 10.77
C LEU A 148 -13.74 16.07 11.81
N LYS A 149 -14.09 17.35 12.02
CA LYS A 149 -13.37 18.26 12.90
C LYS A 149 -13.99 18.33 14.29
N GLU A 150 -15.27 18.02 14.40
CA GLU A 150 -16.09 18.09 15.62
C GLU A 150 -17.29 17.14 15.52
N PRO A 151 -17.96 16.79 16.64
CA PRO A 151 -19.13 15.94 16.58
C PRO A 151 -20.33 16.67 15.98
N THR A 152 -21.19 15.91 15.29
CA THR A 152 -22.43 16.43 14.70
C THR A 152 -23.65 15.62 15.11
N ALA A 153 -24.80 16.29 15.16
CA ALA A 153 -26.10 15.66 15.37
C ALA A 153 -27.06 16.06 14.23
N ASN A 154 -27.54 15.09 13.46
CA ASN A 154 -28.37 15.31 12.26
C ASN A 154 -27.72 16.29 11.25
N GLY A 155 -26.40 16.26 11.12
CA GLY A 155 -25.62 17.13 10.24
C GLY A 155 -25.29 18.51 10.79
N GLU A 156 -25.75 18.84 11.99
CA GLU A 156 -25.42 20.12 12.66
C GLU A 156 -24.35 19.89 13.73
N SER A 157 -23.43 20.87 13.89
CA SER A 157 -22.40 20.83 14.94
C SER A 157 -23.02 20.79 16.33
N ILE A 158 -22.47 19.99 17.23
CA ILE A 158 -22.90 19.84 18.62
C ILE A 158 -21.68 19.76 19.52
N SER A 159 -21.78 20.27 20.75
CA SER A 159 -20.71 20.08 21.72
C SER A 159 -20.62 18.64 22.23
N TRP A 160 -19.41 18.17 22.58
CA TRP A 160 -19.22 16.84 23.17
C TRP A 160 -20.09 16.61 24.40
N ALA A 161 -20.25 17.62 25.28
CA ALA A 161 -21.06 17.53 26.50
C ALA A 161 -22.55 17.33 26.18
N ASP A 162 -23.05 18.04 25.18
CA ASP A 162 -24.45 17.90 24.75
C ASP A 162 -24.68 16.57 24.05
N ALA A 163 -23.74 16.13 23.19
CA ALA A 163 -23.79 14.82 22.52
C ALA A 163 -23.83 13.69 23.57
N ASP A 164 -22.93 13.71 24.54
CA ASP A 164 -22.90 12.72 25.64
C ASP A 164 -24.19 12.68 26.42
N THR A 165 -24.71 13.84 26.81
CA THR A 165 -25.96 13.93 27.55
C THR A 165 -27.13 13.36 26.75
N GLN A 166 -27.24 13.72 25.47
CA GLN A 166 -28.31 13.23 24.61
C GLN A 166 -28.20 11.73 24.35
N ILE A 167 -26.99 11.22 24.02
CA ILE A 167 -26.77 9.80 23.74
C ILE A 167 -27.00 8.97 25.00
N ALA A 168 -26.42 9.33 26.16
CA ALA A 168 -26.59 8.61 27.41
C ALA A 168 -28.08 8.51 27.82
N ASN A 169 -28.83 9.64 27.74
CA ASN A 169 -30.25 9.63 28.01
C ASN A 169 -31.05 8.75 27.08
N LYS A 170 -30.72 8.73 25.78
CA LYS A 170 -31.38 7.87 24.80
C LYS A 170 -31.04 6.40 25.03
N LEU A 171 -29.78 6.05 25.33
CA LEU A 171 -29.35 4.69 25.67
C LEU A 171 -30.07 4.15 26.91
N ALA A 172 -30.24 4.99 27.96
CA ALA A 172 -31.01 4.62 29.17
C ALA A 172 -32.47 4.29 28.83
N ARG A 173 -33.10 5.07 27.94
CA ARG A 173 -34.47 4.78 27.45
C ARG A 173 -34.54 3.48 26.64
N VAL A 174 -33.54 3.20 25.78
CA VAL A 174 -33.47 1.96 25.03
C VAL A 174 -33.40 0.76 25.97
N LYS A 175 -32.50 0.79 26.97
CA LYS A 175 -32.40 -0.25 28.00
C LYS A 175 -33.71 -0.48 28.73
N SER A 176 -34.43 0.60 29.11
CA SER A 176 -35.72 0.48 29.76
C SER A 176 -36.85 -0.06 28.86
N SER A 177 -36.72 0.05 27.54
CA SER A 177 -37.70 -0.47 26.58
C SER A 177 -37.52 -1.98 26.30
N GLY A 178 -36.46 -2.60 26.77
CA GLY A 178 -36.12 -4.00 26.53
C GLY A 178 -35.61 -4.29 25.10
N LYS A 179 -35.26 -3.25 24.33
CA LYS A 179 -34.58 -3.40 23.06
C LYS A 179 -33.06 -3.53 23.27
N SER A 180 -32.38 -4.22 22.35
CA SER A 180 -30.94 -4.41 22.45
C SER A 180 -30.15 -3.16 22.05
N VAL A 181 -28.97 -2.98 22.67
CA VAL A 181 -27.93 -2.05 22.26
C VAL A 181 -26.87 -2.85 21.52
N VAL A 182 -26.52 -2.44 20.30
CA VAL A 182 -25.55 -3.16 19.46
C VAL A 182 -24.38 -2.23 19.14
N PHE A 183 -23.18 -2.73 19.37
CA PHE A 183 -21.93 -2.14 18.88
C PHE A 183 -21.51 -2.90 17.62
N LEU A 184 -21.46 -2.22 16.50
CA LEU A 184 -20.97 -2.72 15.21
C LEU A 184 -19.59 -2.12 14.95
N THR A 185 -18.53 -2.90 15.10
CA THR A 185 -17.16 -2.41 14.90
C THR A 185 -16.46 -3.16 13.79
N GLY A 186 -15.50 -2.49 13.12
CA GLY A 186 -14.47 -3.24 12.40
C GLY A 186 -13.65 -4.10 13.36
N THR A 187 -12.83 -5.01 12.83
CA THR A 187 -11.85 -5.71 13.67
C THR A 187 -10.82 -4.72 14.21
N ASP A 188 -10.76 -4.57 15.52
CA ASP A 188 -9.75 -3.74 16.22
C ASP A 188 -8.67 -4.59 16.90
N ALA A 189 -8.89 -5.89 17.03
CA ALA A 189 -8.03 -6.84 17.73
C ALA A 189 -7.67 -6.39 19.15
N SER A 190 -8.55 -5.59 19.81
CA SER A 190 -8.33 -5.02 21.14
C SER A 190 -9.12 -5.74 22.23
N PRO A 191 -8.47 -6.57 23.08
CA PRO A 191 -9.13 -7.18 24.21
C PRO A 191 -9.68 -6.17 25.22
N SER A 192 -9.01 -5.02 25.38
CA SER A 192 -9.45 -3.94 26.27
C SER A 192 -10.74 -3.29 25.78
N THR A 193 -10.86 -3.00 24.47
CA THR A 193 -12.09 -2.46 23.89
C THR A 193 -13.25 -3.45 24.00
N ALA A 194 -12.98 -4.74 23.69
CA ALA A 194 -13.99 -5.79 23.83
C ALA A 194 -14.48 -5.95 25.28
N SER A 195 -13.57 -5.91 26.26
CA SER A 195 -13.92 -5.95 27.70
C SER A 195 -14.71 -4.72 28.13
N LEU A 196 -14.35 -3.54 27.63
CA LEU A 196 -15.07 -2.30 27.89
C LEU A 196 -16.51 -2.35 27.37
N ILE A 197 -16.74 -2.82 26.15
CA ILE A 197 -18.09 -3.00 25.60
C ILE A 197 -18.87 -4.03 26.43
N ALA A 198 -18.26 -5.16 26.78
CA ALA A 198 -18.90 -6.20 27.59
C ALA A 198 -19.31 -5.70 28.99
N SER A 199 -18.56 -4.77 29.58
CA SER A 199 -18.84 -4.17 30.90
C SER A 199 -20.13 -3.34 30.95
N LEU A 200 -20.68 -2.94 29.79
CA LEU A 200 -21.90 -2.14 29.72
C LEU A 200 -23.19 -2.90 30.06
N GLY A 201 -23.15 -4.24 30.08
CA GLY A 201 -24.25 -5.10 30.55
C GLY A 201 -24.61 -6.21 29.57
N GLU A 202 -25.46 -7.16 30.06
CA GLU A 202 -25.87 -8.35 29.30
C GLU A 202 -26.76 -8.02 28.07
N ASP A 203 -27.41 -6.87 28.08
CA ASP A 203 -28.26 -6.40 26.98
C ASP A 203 -27.48 -5.75 25.85
N VAL A 204 -26.14 -5.71 25.95
CA VAL A 204 -25.25 -5.14 24.94
C VAL A 204 -24.64 -6.26 24.10
N ASN A 205 -24.79 -6.12 22.79
CA ASN A 205 -24.23 -7.07 21.82
C ASN A 205 -23.07 -6.43 21.04
N HIS A 206 -21.95 -7.13 20.96
CA HIS A 206 -20.83 -6.74 20.09
C HIS A 206 -20.86 -7.60 18.82
N VAL A 207 -20.93 -6.93 17.67
CA VAL A 207 -20.88 -7.52 16.33
C VAL A 207 -19.68 -6.96 15.59
N ILE A 208 -18.76 -7.84 15.15
CA ILE A 208 -17.58 -7.44 14.36
C ILE A 208 -17.91 -7.60 12.88
N TYR A 209 -17.66 -6.54 12.10
CA TYR A 209 -17.92 -6.45 10.68
C TYR A 209 -16.67 -6.05 9.92
N ASP A 210 -16.11 -6.93 9.13
CA ASP A 210 -15.05 -6.64 8.18
C ASP A 210 -15.64 -6.50 6.77
N ALA A 211 -15.32 -5.41 6.08
CA ALA A 211 -15.80 -5.14 4.72
C ALA A 211 -15.41 -6.25 3.73
N VAL A 212 -14.22 -6.84 3.92
CA VAL A 212 -13.75 -8.01 3.18
C VAL A 212 -13.68 -9.18 4.15
N SER A 213 -14.65 -10.07 4.07
CA SER A 213 -14.88 -11.12 5.06
C SER A 213 -13.91 -12.29 4.94
N GLU A 214 -13.40 -12.76 6.08
CA GLU A 214 -12.75 -14.07 6.26
C GLU A 214 -13.60 -14.98 7.20
N SER A 215 -14.90 -14.70 7.33
CA SER A 215 -15.79 -15.41 8.25
C SER A 215 -15.82 -16.90 8.01
N ALA A 216 -15.81 -17.35 6.74
CA ALA A 216 -15.81 -18.78 6.40
C ALA A 216 -14.61 -19.53 6.95
N ALA A 217 -13.43 -18.92 6.92
CA ALA A 217 -12.20 -19.50 7.46
C ALA A 217 -12.24 -19.55 9.00
N ALA A 218 -12.72 -18.48 9.65
CA ALA A 218 -12.87 -18.44 11.10
C ALA A 218 -13.92 -19.43 11.61
N ASP A 219 -15.04 -19.59 10.89
CA ASP A 219 -16.10 -20.56 11.23
C ASP A 219 -15.65 -22.01 10.99
N ALA A 220 -14.77 -22.25 10.02
CA ALA A 220 -14.15 -23.56 9.80
C ALA A 220 -13.14 -23.91 10.92
N TYR A 221 -12.34 -22.93 11.34
CA TYR A 221 -11.44 -23.10 12.46
C TYR A 221 -12.20 -23.40 13.76
N GLU A 222 -13.28 -22.65 14.04
CA GLU A 222 -14.15 -22.89 15.20
C GLU A 222 -14.72 -24.32 15.22
N ALA A 223 -15.14 -24.85 14.08
CA ALA A 223 -15.69 -26.20 14.00
C ALA A 223 -14.68 -27.26 14.45
N ILE A 224 -13.42 -27.13 14.07
CA ILE A 224 -12.35 -28.09 14.41
C ILE A 224 -11.80 -27.85 15.81
N TYR A 225 -11.52 -26.56 16.17
CA TYR A 225 -10.76 -26.23 17.38
C TYR A 225 -11.60 -25.64 18.51
N GLY A 226 -12.90 -25.42 18.30
CA GLY A 226 -13.85 -25.02 19.34
C GLY A 226 -13.83 -23.54 19.72
N SER A 227 -12.99 -22.72 19.10
CA SER A 227 -12.96 -21.27 19.25
C SER A 227 -12.84 -20.59 17.91
N ARG A 228 -13.56 -19.48 17.71
CA ARG A 228 -13.56 -18.76 16.43
C ARG A 228 -12.30 -17.91 16.30
N ALA A 229 -11.43 -18.28 15.37
CA ALA A 229 -10.16 -17.59 15.10
C ALA A 229 -9.62 -17.97 13.71
N LEU A 230 -8.44 -17.45 13.35
CA LEU A 230 -7.68 -17.87 12.18
C LEU A 230 -6.36 -18.49 12.62
N PRO A 231 -5.86 -19.58 11.99
CA PRO A 231 -4.53 -20.11 12.28
C PRO A 231 -3.45 -19.12 11.81
N SER A 232 -2.27 -19.16 12.43
CA SER A 232 -1.12 -18.41 11.95
C SER A 232 -0.34 -19.24 10.94
N TYR A 233 0.13 -18.60 9.87
CA TYR A 233 0.97 -19.20 8.83
C TYR A 233 2.38 -18.63 8.83
N ASP A 234 3.38 -19.50 8.61
CA ASP A 234 4.78 -19.14 8.44
C ASP A 234 5.33 -19.79 7.16
N PHE A 235 5.23 -19.07 6.05
CA PHE A 235 5.69 -19.57 4.75
C PHE A 235 7.19 -19.79 4.66
N SER A 236 8.00 -19.28 5.61
CA SER A 236 9.44 -19.54 5.63
C SER A 236 9.79 -21.01 5.91
N LYS A 237 8.85 -21.76 6.50
CA LYS A 237 9.00 -23.19 6.76
C LYS A 237 8.50 -24.07 5.62
N ALA A 238 7.80 -23.47 4.65
CA ALA A 238 7.20 -24.22 3.56
C ALA A 238 8.18 -24.48 2.41
N LYS A 239 8.44 -25.74 2.12
CA LYS A 239 9.13 -26.17 0.88
C LYS A 239 8.16 -26.33 -0.29
N THR A 240 6.91 -26.64 0.00
CA THR A 240 5.83 -26.71 -0.99
C THR A 240 4.64 -25.90 -0.50
N ILE A 241 4.18 -24.96 -1.33
CA ILE A 241 3.00 -24.15 -1.10
C ILE A 241 1.98 -24.48 -2.20
N VAL A 242 0.78 -24.88 -1.80
CA VAL A 242 -0.34 -25.09 -2.72
C VAL A 242 -1.44 -24.13 -2.31
N SER A 243 -1.76 -23.18 -3.17
CA SER A 243 -2.78 -22.17 -2.93
C SER A 243 -3.92 -22.32 -3.92
N VAL A 244 -5.15 -22.28 -3.42
CA VAL A 244 -6.36 -22.29 -4.25
C VAL A 244 -7.15 -21.02 -3.97
N GLY A 245 -7.04 -20.03 -4.85
CA GLY A 245 -7.73 -18.75 -4.75
C GLY A 245 -7.26 -17.84 -3.61
N ALA A 246 -6.20 -18.18 -2.86
CA ALA A 246 -5.66 -17.32 -1.81
C ALA A 246 -4.54 -16.43 -2.35
N ASP A 247 -4.77 -15.10 -2.33
CA ASP A 247 -3.72 -14.12 -2.62
C ASP A 247 -2.98 -13.74 -1.34
N PHE A 248 -2.13 -14.65 -0.85
CA PHE A 248 -1.40 -14.47 0.41
C PHE A 248 -0.25 -13.45 0.30
N LEU A 249 0.16 -13.05 -0.90
CA LEU A 249 1.06 -11.90 -1.13
C LEU A 249 0.30 -10.56 -1.26
N GLY A 250 -1.03 -10.63 -1.31
CA GLY A 250 -1.94 -9.50 -1.19
C GLY A 250 -2.55 -9.40 0.21
N ASP A 251 -3.87 -9.32 0.31
CA ASP A 251 -4.60 -9.03 1.56
C ASP A 251 -5.24 -10.25 2.24
N TRP A 252 -4.97 -11.48 1.75
CA TRP A 252 -5.54 -12.70 2.34
C TRP A 252 -5.21 -12.80 3.83
N GLN A 253 -6.23 -12.99 4.67
CA GLN A 253 -6.16 -13.09 6.13
C GLN A 253 -5.36 -11.96 6.82
N GLY A 254 -5.33 -10.77 6.23
CA GLY A 254 -4.63 -9.60 6.76
C GLY A 254 -3.24 -9.35 6.18
N GLY A 255 -2.75 -10.19 5.26
CA GLY A 255 -1.46 -10.01 4.59
C GLY A 255 -0.24 -10.23 5.48
N GLY A 256 0.89 -9.66 5.09
CA GLY A 256 2.14 -9.70 5.88
C GLY A 256 2.94 -11.00 5.72
N PHE A 257 2.70 -11.76 4.67
CA PHE A 257 3.39 -13.04 4.40
C PHE A 257 4.59 -12.92 3.46
N ASP A 258 4.83 -11.73 2.89
CA ASP A 258 5.89 -11.47 1.92
C ASP A 258 7.28 -11.87 2.41
N GLY A 259 7.65 -11.44 3.62
CA GLY A 259 8.95 -11.73 4.20
C GLY A 259 9.19 -13.22 4.44
N GLY A 260 8.16 -13.95 4.89
CA GLY A 260 8.22 -15.40 5.07
C GLY A 260 8.35 -16.15 3.74
N TYR A 261 7.53 -15.78 2.76
CA TYR A 261 7.57 -16.34 1.41
C TYR A 261 8.92 -16.10 0.73
N ALA A 262 9.44 -14.87 0.78
CA ALA A 262 10.68 -14.48 0.13
C ALA A 262 11.88 -15.31 0.58
N LYS A 263 11.96 -15.68 1.87
CA LYS A 263 13.04 -16.53 2.39
C LYS A 263 13.15 -17.88 1.65
N GLY A 264 12.00 -18.45 1.28
CA GLY A 264 11.96 -19.70 0.50
C GLY A 264 12.29 -19.53 -0.98
N ARG A 265 12.29 -18.29 -1.50
CA ARG A 265 12.48 -18.01 -2.92
C ARG A 265 13.92 -17.74 -3.33
N ILE A 266 14.83 -17.60 -2.39
CA ILE A 266 16.27 -17.45 -2.66
C ILE A 266 16.86 -18.84 -2.88
N PRO A 267 17.57 -19.11 -4.02
CA PRO A 267 18.27 -20.36 -4.22
C PRO A 267 19.35 -20.56 -3.15
N ASN A 268 19.12 -21.43 -2.19
CA ASN A 268 20.06 -21.71 -1.12
C ASN A 268 20.47 -23.17 -1.16
N GLY A 269 21.75 -23.45 -1.35
CA GLY A 269 22.26 -24.82 -1.48
C GLY A 269 21.57 -25.63 -2.58
N GLY A 270 21.14 -24.92 -3.66
CA GLY A 270 20.49 -25.54 -4.80
C GLY A 270 18.99 -25.86 -4.61
N THR A 271 18.37 -25.38 -3.54
CA THR A 271 16.95 -25.63 -3.25
C THR A 271 16.16 -24.34 -3.14
N MET A 272 14.90 -24.36 -3.59
CA MET A 272 13.92 -23.29 -3.45
C MET A 272 12.56 -23.87 -3.05
N SER A 273 11.70 -23.08 -2.42
CA SER A 273 10.31 -23.46 -2.24
C SER A 273 9.60 -23.58 -3.60
N HIS A 274 8.64 -24.51 -3.69
CA HIS A 274 7.83 -24.71 -4.88
C HIS A 274 6.41 -24.24 -4.63
N HIS A 275 5.93 -23.29 -5.46
CA HIS A 275 4.62 -22.67 -5.30
C HIS A 275 3.72 -23.01 -6.49
N ILE A 276 2.58 -23.66 -6.17
CA ILE A 276 1.50 -23.97 -7.11
C ILE A 276 0.30 -23.11 -6.77
N GLN A 277 -0.15 -22.26 -7.71
CA GLN A 277 -1.31 -21.39 -7.57
C GLN A 277 -2.43 -21.83 -8.51
N ILE A 278 -3.63 -22.04 -7.99
CA ILE A 278 -4.85 -22.35 -8.75
C ILE A 278 -5.83 -21.21 -8.53
N GLU A 279 -6.11 -20.40 -9.55
CA GLU A 279 -6.88 -19.15 -9.38
C GLU A 279 -7.63 -18.74 -10.66
N SER A 280 -8.59 -17.79 -10.52
CA SER A 280 -9.35 -17.25 -11.65
C SER A 280 -8.76 -15.96 -12.22
N ASN A 281 -8.37 -15.03 -11.36
CA ASN A 281 -7.68 -13.78 -11.71
C ASN A 281 -6.19 -13.94 -11.53
N MET A 282 -5.40 -13.16 -12.26
CA MET A 282 -3.98 -13.06 -11.94
C MET A 282 -3.79 -12.18 -10.69
N THR A 283 -3.39 -12.81 -9.59
CA THR A 283 -3.07 -12.17 -8.32
C THR A 283 -1.57 -11.96 -8.16
N LEU A 284 -1.12 -11.24 -7.11
CA LEU A 284 0.30 -11.18 -6.75
C LEU A 284 0.87 -12.57 -6.46
N SER A 285 0.13 -13.41 -5.75
CA SER A 285 0.53 -14.79 -5.47
C SER A 285 0.68 -15.60 -6.75
N GLY A 286 -0.28 -15.50 -7.68
CA GLY A 286 -0.22 -16.16 -8.98
C GLY A 286 0.91 -15.67 -9.86
N ALA A 287 1.17 -14.36 -9.86
CA ALA A 287 2.27 -13.76 -10.63
C ALA A 287 3.67 -14.20 -10.15
N ASN A 288 3.78 -14.65 -8.90
CA ASN A 288 5.02 -15.15 -8.30
C ASN A 288 5.11 -16.69 -8.21
N ALA A 289 4.07 -17.40 -8.65
CA ALA A 289 4.03 -18.85 -8.59
C ALA A 289 4.99 -19.51 -9.61
N ASP A 290 5.48 -20.70 -9.29
CA ASP A 290 6.25 -21.53 -10.22
C ASP A 290 5.34 -22.25 -11.21
N VAL A 291 4.15 -22.65 -10.73
CA VAL A 291 3.10 -23.26 -11.56
C VAL A 291 1.80 -22.54 -11.28
N ARG A 292 1.23 -21.93 -12.29
CA ARG A 292 -0.06 -21.27 -12.22
C ARG A 292 -1.08 -21.97 -13.10
N VAL A 293 -2.27 -22.26 -12.55
CA VAL A 293 -3.36 -22.91 -13.26
C VAL A 293 -4.60 -22.04 -13.23
N MET A 294 -5.05 -21.62 -14.38
CA MET A 294 -6.26 -20.82 -14.53
C MET A 294 -7.49 -21.69 -14.42
N VAL A 295 -8.39 -21.35 -13.52
CA VAL A 295 -9.68 -22.04 -13.32
C VAL A 295 -10.78 -21.02 -13.05
N ARG A 296 -12.02 -21.36 -13.35
CA ARG A 296 -13.15 -20.50 -12.95
C ARG A 296 -13.34 -20.51 -11.43
N PRO A 297 -13.97 -19.50 -10.84
CA PRO A 297 -14.24 -19.49 -9.40
C PRO A 297 -14.92 -20.78 -8.88
N SER A 298 -15.90 -21.31 -9.60
CA SER A 298 -16.56 -22.58 -9.21
C SER A 298 -15.65 -23.81 -9.28
N GLU A 299 -14.60 -23.78 -10.12
CA GLU A 299 -13.65 -24.88 -10.26
C GLU A 299 -12.62 -24.90 -9.12
N GLN A 300 -12.42 -23.78 -8.40
CA GLN A 300 -11.61 -23.72 -7.19
C GLN A 300 -12.18 -24.65 -6.09
N HIS A 301 -13.51 -24.74 -5.97
CA HIS A 301 -14.17 -25.69 -5.09
C HIS A 301 -13.85 -27.15 -5.47
N VAL A 302 -13.89 -27.46 -6.77
CA VAL A 302 -13.53 -28.77 -7.30
C VAL A 302 -12.06 -29.10 -7.04
N ALA A 303 -11.18 -28.10 -7.23
CA ALA A 303 -9.74 -28.26 -6.99
C ALA A 303 -9.45 -28.66 -5.54
N MET A 304 -10.06 -27.95 -4.56
CA MET A 304 -9.87 -28.27 -3.15
C MET A 304 -10.41 -29.65 -2.79
N THR A 305 -11.59 -30.02 -3.30
CA THR A 305 -12.18 -31.35 -3.06
C THR A 305 -11.29 -32.46 -3.60
N LYS A 306 -10.84 -32.35 -4.87
CA LYS A 306 -9.96 -33.35 -5.47
C LYS A 306 -8.60 -33.42 -4.76
N LEU A 307 -8.07 -32.27 -4.32
CA LEU A 307 -6.81 -32.24 -3.57
C LEU A 307 -6.95 -32.97 -2.23
N TYR A 308 -8.04 -32.73 -1.50
CA TYR A 308 -8.34 -33.46 -0.26
C TYR A 308 -8.47 -34.97 -0.49
N GLU A 309 -9.28 -35.38 -1.48
CA GLU A 309 -9.46 -36.79 -1.85
C GLU A 309 -8.14 -37.48 -2.17
N ALA A 310 -7.24 -36.80 -2.88
CA ALA A 310 -5.97 -37.39 -3.30
C ALA A 310 -4.92 -37.42 -2.18
N VAL A 311 -4.87 -36.40 -1.31
CA VAL A 311 -3.88 -36.33 -0.21
C VAL A 311 -4.34 -37.19 0.98
N VAL A 312 -5.58 -37.02 1.42
CA VAL A 312 -6.10 -37.65 2.66
C VAL A 312 -6.65 -39.03 2.38
N ASN A 313 -7.50 -39.19 1.35
CA ASN A 313 -8.17 -40.46 1.04
C ASN A 313 -7.39 -41.35 0.04
N GLY A 314 -6.30 -40.84 -0.56
CA GLY A 314 -5.47 -41.58 -1.51
C GLY A 314 -6.15 -41.83 -2.87
N ILE A 315 -7.21 -41.09 -3.21
CA ILE A 315 -7.99 -41.24 -4.45
C ILE A 315 -7.35 -40.33 -5.52
N SER A 316 -6.58 -40.90 -6.42
CA SER A 316 -5.95 -40.14 -7.51
C SER A 316 -6.91 -39.78 -8.63
N THR A 317 -6.75 -38.56 -9.18
CA THR A 317 -7.48 -38.12 -10.36
C THR A 317 -6.92 -38.78 -11.61
N ARG A 318 -7.79 -39.40 -12.41
CA ARG A 318 -7.44 -40.10 -13.66
C ARG A 318 -7.73 -39.27 -14.91
N GLU A 319 -8.30 -38.09 -14.74
CA GLU A 319 -8.60 -37.18 -15.83
C GLU A 319 -7.29 -36.58 -16.41
N SER A 320 -7.28 -36.26 -17.71
CA SER A 320 -6.17 -35.58 -18.37
C SER A 320 -6.56 -34.14 -18.70
N THR A 321 -6.88 -33.36 -17.67
CA THR A 321 -7.15 -31.92 -17.77
C THR A 321 -6.01 -31.13 -17.14
N PRO A 322 -5.79 -29.85 -17.51
CA PRO A 322 -4.76 -29.01 -16.87
C PRO A 322 -4.90 -28.98 -15.34
N LEU A 323 -6.12 -28.83 -14.83
CA LEU A 323 -6.42 -28.88 -13.39
C LEU A 323 -6.05 -30.23 -12.76
N ALA A 324 -6.43 -31.36 -13.39
CA ALA A 324 -6.12 -32.68 -12.87
C ALA A 324 -4.60 -32.94 -12.82
N ASN A 325 -3.90 -32.53 -13.85
CA ASN A 325 -2.43 -32.62 -13.90
C ASN A 325 -1.76 -31.78 -12.80
N ALA A 326 -2.26 -30.56 -12.58
CA ALA A 326 -1.77 -29.70 -11.49
C ALA A 326 -2.03 -30.30 -10.11
N ILE A 327 -3.21 -30.89 -9.90
CA ILE A 327 -3.53 -31.57 -8.63
C ILE A 327 -2.60 -32.76 -8.42
N ASN A 328 -2.39 -33.59 -9.45
CA ASN A 328 -1.48 -34.74 -9.32
C ASN A 328 -0.04 -34.28 -9.01
N LYS A 329 0.43 -33.19 -9.65
CA LYS A 329 1.73 -32.58 -9.37
C LYS A 329 1.77 -32.03 -7.94
N ALA A 330 0.73 -31.31 -7.49
CA ALA A 330 0.62 -30.81 -6.13
C ALA A 330 0.68 -31.93 -5.07
N VAL A 331 -0.06 -33.03 -5.30
CA VAL A 331 -0.05 -34.20 -4.41
C VAL A 331 1.33 -34.83 -4.32
N ALA A 332 2.04 -34.97 -5.44
CA ALA A 332 3.42 -35.49 -5.45
C ALA A 332 4.36 -34.56 -4.66
N GLN A 333 4.26 -33.25 -4.87
CA GLN A 333 5.07 -32.26 -4.15
C GLN A 333 4.76 -32.21 -2.66
N ILE A 334 3.48 -32.29 -2.25
CA ILE A 334 3.07 -32.34 -0.84
C ILE A 334 3.67 -33.60 -0.19
N LYS A 335 3.57 -34.76 -0.85
CA LYS A 335 4.15 -36.01 -0.31
C LYS A 335 5.66 -35.94 -0.15
N ASN A 336 6.35 -35.29 -1.11
CA ASN A 336 7.82 -35.12 -1.06
C ASN A 336 8.24 -34.16 0.06
N ALA A 337 7.50 -33.07 0.28
CA ALA A 337 7.80 -32.07 1.29
C ALA A 337 7.37 -32.52 2.71
N GLY A 338 6.40 -33.41 2.82
CA GLY A 338 5.89 -33.90 4.13
C GLY A 338 5.38 -32.75 5.00
N THR A 339 5.91 -32.64 6.22
CA THR A 339 5.52 -31.58 7.20
C THR A 339 5.88 -30.17 6.73
N ASN A 340 6.78 -30.02 5.78
CA ASN A 340 7.14 -28.71 5.18
C ASN A 340 6.27 -28.34 3.98
N ALA A 341 5.11 -28.97 3.81
CA ALA A 341 4.10 -28.54 2.86
C ALA A 341 3.00 -27.73 3.57
N VAL A 342 2.37 -26.81 2.83
CA VAL A 342 1.20 -26.08 3.29
C VAL A 342 0.18 -25.93 2.17
N VAL A 343 -1.09 -26.09 2.53
CA VAL A 343 -2.23 -25.87 1.61
C VAL A 343 -3.09 -24.73 2.15
N VAL A 344 -3.33 -23.71 1.33
CA VAL A 344 -4.16 -22.56 1.69
C VAL A 344 -5.26 -22.34 0.67
N THR A 345 -6.36 -21.74 1.09
CA THR A 345 -7.47 -21.40 0.19
C THR A 345 -8.05 -20.02 0.52
N GLY A 346 -8.43 -19.29 -0.53
CA GLY A 346 -9.14 -18.00 -0.46
C GLY A 346 -10.66 -18.15 -0.68
N VAL A 347 -11.14 -19.36 -0.93
CA VAL A 347 -12.56 -19.63 -1.20
C VAL A 347 -13.40 -19.37 0.05
N GLN A 348 -14.39 -18.49 -0.06
CA GLN A 348 -15.27 -18.08 1.05
C GLN A 348 -16.44 -19.07 1.24
N ASP A 349 -16.09 -20.33 1.45
CA ASP A 349 -17.02 -21.42 1.81
C ASP A 349 -16.44 -22.20 2.99
N LYS A 350 -17.20 -22.30 4.09
CA LYS A 350 -16.77 -22.98 5.33
C LYS A 350 -16.30 -24.42 5.08
N ASN A 351 -17.00 -25.16 4.20
CA ASN A 351 -16.65 -26.55 3.97
C ASN A 351 -15.35 -26.69 3.18
N ILE A 352 -15.09 -25.78 2.25
CA ILE A 352 -13.81 -25.72 1.50
C ILE A 352 -12.67 -25.33 2.41
N GLN A 353 -12.88 -24.38 3.33
CA GLN A 353 -11.89 -24.03 4.35
C GLN A 353 -11.59 -25.22 5.30
N LEU A 354 -12.59 -26.02 5.67
CA LEU A 354 -12.42 -27.26 6.43
C LEU A 354 -11.52 -28.26 5.72
N LEU A 355 -11.63 -28.40 4.38
CA LEU A 355 -10.78 -29.30 3.60
C LEU A 355 -9.30 -28.86 3.67
N ALA A 356 -9.03 -27.56 3.58
CA ALA A 356 -7.67 -27.02 3.68
C ALA A 356 -7.06 -27.31 5.07
N LEU A 357 -7.82 -27.05 6.14
CA LEU A 357 -7.39 -27.33 7.51
C LEU A 357 -7.16 -28.84 7.71
N ALA A 358 -8.04 -29.70 7.19
CA ALA A 358 -7.91 -31.15 7.29
C ALA A 358 -6.68 -31.69 6.55
N ILE A 359 -6.33 -31.15 5.38
CA ILE A 359 -5.11 -31.51 4.67
C ILE A 359 -3.89 -31.14 5.51
N ASN A 360 -3.82 -29.90 6.00
CA ASN A 360 -2.68 -29.44 6.81
C ASN A 360 -2.54 -30.22 8.12
N ASN A 361 -3.65 -30.59 8.76
CA ASN A 361 -3.63 -31.47 9.94
C ASN A 361 -3.14 -32.87 9.61
N TYR A 362 -3.59 -33.45 8.47
CA TYR A 362 -3.18 -34.78 8.02
C TYR A 362 -1.68 -34.86 7.76
N ILE A 363 -1.10 -33.83 7.09
CA ILE A 363 0.35 -33.77 6.81
C ILE A 363 1.16 -33.24 8.00
N GLN A 364 0.52 -32.77 9.07
CA GLN A 364 1.15 -32.11 10.22
C GLN A 364 2.03 -30.93 9.81
N SER A 365 1.44 -30.01 9.04
CA SER A 365 2.19 -28.88 8.47
C SER A 365 2.86 -28.01 9.52
N GLU A 366 4.18 -27.88 9.46
CA GLU A 366 4.97 -26.97 10.31
C GLU A 366 4.78 -25.50 9.96
N ALA A 367 4.30 -25.23 8.75
CA ALA A 367 4.02 -23.87 8.27
C ALA A 367 2.66 -23.33 8.77
N MET A 368 1.80 -24.17 9.35
CA MET A 368 0.54 -23.78 9.97
C MET A 368 0.59 -23.98 11.48
N ASN A 369 0.34 -22.93 12.25
CA ASN A 369 0.25 -23.01 13.70
C ASN A 369 -1.19 -22.74 14.16
N VAL A 370 -1.80 -23.75 14.74
CA VAL A 370 -3.18 -23.70 15.24
C VAL A 370 -3.28 -23.23 16.70
N LEU A 371 -2.18 -23.17 17.43
CA LEU A 371 -2.15 -22.69 18.82
C LEU A 371 -2.01 -21.18 18.88
N VAL A 372 -1.25 -20.60 17.93
CA VAL A 372 -1.08 -19.16 17.82
C VAL A 372 -2.07 -18.65 16.76
N THR A 373 -3.16 -18.06 17.23
CA THR A 373 -4.21 -17.54 16.34
C THR A 373 -3.91 -16.13 15.86
N ASN A 374 -4.37 -15.80 14.65
CA ASN A 374 -4.33 -14.47 14.08
C ASN A 374 -5.66 -13.77 14.34
N ASN A 375 -5.61 -12.55 14.88
CA ASN A 375 -6.79 -11.78 15.29
C ASN A 375 -7.09 -10.59 14.35
N THR A 376 -6.39 -10.46 13.22
CA THR A 376 -6.53 -9.33 12.28
C THR A 376 -7.77 -9.39 11.39
N ARG A 377 -8.56 -10.47 11.44
CA ARG A 377 -9.83 -10.65 10.72
C ARG A 377 -10.78 -11.43 11.61
N GLN A 378 -11.68 -10.73 12.28
CA GLN A 378 -12.63 -11.29 13.25
C GLN A 378 -14.10 -11.13 12.84
N GLY A 379 -14.34 -10.48 11.69
CA GLY A 379 -15.69 -10.23 11.18
C GLY A 379 -16.56 -11.50 11.16
N ASN A 380 -17.84 -11.37 11.53
CA ASN A 380 -18.80 -12.48 11.56
C ASN A 380 -20.01 -12.18 10.67
N SER A 381 -19.96 -12.65 9.44
CA SER A 381 -20.99 -12.39 8.42
C SER A 381 -22.36 -12.87 8.84
N THR A 382 -22.46 -13.98 9.57
CA THR A 382 -23.74 -14.52 10.08
C THR A 382 -24.37 -13.57 11.10
N LYS A 383 -23.58 -13.06 12.05
CA LYS A 383 -24.06 -12.09 13.05
C LYS A 383 -24.45 -10.76 12.40
N VAL A 384 -23.75 -10.31 11.36
CA VAL A 384 -24.09 -9.08 10.61
C VAL A 384 -25.44 -9.26 9.89
N SER A 385 -25.66 -10.38 9.22
CA SER A 385 -26.95 -10.69 8.58
C SER A 385 -28.09 -10.78 9.59
N GLN A 386 -27.83 -11.36 10.76
CA GLN A 386 -28.80 -11.42 11.86
C GLN A 386 -29.10 -10.01 12.41
N LEU A 387 -28.09 -9.16 12.58
CA LEU A 387 -28.26 -7.77 13.02
C LEU A 387 -29.19 -7.00 12.08
N ILE A 388 -28.98 -7.09 10.77
CA ILE A 388 -29.83 -6.42 9.76
C ILE A 388 -31.29 -6.91 9.89
N SER A 389 -31.50 -8.22 10.08
CA SER A 389 -32.83 -8.82 10.29
C SER A 389 -33.49 -8.32 11.58
N ASP A 390 -32.73 -8.21 12.69
CA ASP A 390 -33.25 -7.74 13.96
C ASP A 390 -33.53 -6.23 13.94
N MET A 391 -32.74 -5.42 13.22
CA MET A 391 -33.03 -4.01 12.97
C MET A 391 -34.38 -3.86 12.20
N LYS A 392 -34.58 -4.63 11.14
CA LYS A 392 -35.83 -4.62 10.38
C LYS A 392 -37.04 -5.00 11.25
N ALA A 393 -36.85 -5.94 12.16
CA ALA A 393 -37.85 -6.40 13.10
C ALA A 393 -38.09 -5.40 14.28
N GLY A 394 -37.34 -4.30 14.38
CA GLY A 394 -37.46 -3.30 15.45
C GLY A 394 -36.98 -3.77 16.82
N LYS A 395 -36.16 -4.84 16.87
CA LYS A 395 -35.57 -5.37 18.12
C LYS A 395 -34.35 -4.61 18.60
N VAL A 396 -33.67 -3.90 17.69
CA VAL A 396 -32.50 -3.07 18.00
C VAL A 396 -32.97 -1.67 18.34
N GLY A 397 -32.64 -1.19 19.53
CA GLY A 397 -32.98 0.15 19.99
C GLY A 397 -31.84 1.15 19.82
N ALA A 398 -30.59 0.69 19.89
CA ALA A 398 -29.44 1.53 19.62
C ALA A 398 -28.41 0.77 18.78
N LEU A 399 -27.81 1.46 17.81
CA LEU A 399 -26.70 0.97 17.00
C LEU A 399 -25.57 1.98 17.06
N ILE A 400 -24.43 1.56 17.59
CA ILE A 400 -23.20 2.33 17.65
C ILE A 400 -22.20 1.70 16.70
N ILE A 401 -21.74 2.46 15.71
CA ILE A 401 -20.86 2.00 14.65
C ILE A 401 -19.48 2.63 14.84
N ASN A 402 -18.43 1.82 14.85
CA ASN A 402 -17.05 2.30 14.94
C ASN A 402 -16.17 1.65 13.90
N ASN A 403 -15.30 2.43 13.29
CA ASN A 403 -14.27 1.96 12.35
C ASN A 403 -14.81 1.05 11.25
N SER A 404 -16.00 1.36 10.72
CA SER A 404 -16.63 0.65 9.60
C SER A 404 -17.58 1.55 8.82
N ASN A 405 -17.83 1.22 7.56
CA ASN A 405 -18.69 2.00 6.66
C ASN A 405 -19.72 1.09 5.95
N PRO A 406 -20.66 0.48 6.69
CA PRO A 406 -21.59 -0.50 6.12
C PRO A 406 -22.50 0.06 5.03
N VAL A 407 -22.84 1.35 5.00
CA VAL A 407 -23.62 1.97 3.92
C VAL A 407 -22.87 1.93 2.58
N TYR A 408 -21.54 1.95 2.60
CA TYR A 408 -20.72 1.80 1.40
C TYR A 408 -20.38 0.34 1.09
N THR A 409 -20.06 -0.48 2.11
CA THR A 409 -19.46 -1.81 1.93
C THR A 409 -20.44 -2.98 1.93
N LEU A 410 -21.70 -2.76 2.32
CA LEU A 410 -22.74 -3.81 2.20
C LEU A 410 -23.34 -3.85 0.80
N PRO A 411 -23.63 -5.05 0.26
CA PRO A 411 -24.23 -5.21 -1.06
C PRO A 411 -25.63 -4.57 -1.17
N ASN A 412 -26.41 -4.65 -0.10
CA ASN A 412 -27.76 -4.11 -0.01
C ASN A 412 -27.79 -2.87 0.88
N SER A 413 -26.98 -1.85 0.54
CA SER A 413 -26.85 -0.62 1.35
C SER A 413 -28.19 0.10 1.57
N GLU A 414 -29.07 0.15 0.59
CA GLU A 414 -30.42 0.74 0.71
C GLU A 414 -31.27 0.00 1.75
N GLU A 415 -31.20 -1.32 1.79
CA GLU A 415 -31.85 -2.15 2.78
C GLU A 415 -31.33 -1.90 4.19
N PHE A 416 -30.03 -1.74 4.33
CA PHE A 416 -29.40 -1.38 5.60
C PHE A 416 -29.84 0.02 6.07
N VAL A 417 -29.85 1.00 5.20
CA VAL A 417 -30.33 2.37 5.51
C VAL A 417 -31.81 2.35 5.92
N ALA A 418 -32.66 1.59 5.21
CA ALA A 418 -34.06 1.42 5.58
C ALA A 418 -34.26 0.73 6.95
N ALA A 419 -33.36 -0.20 7.29
CA ALA A 419 -33.34 -0.84 8.61
C ALA A 419 -32.83 0.11 9.69
N LEU A 420 -31.80 0.91 9.38
CA LEU A 420 -31.22 1.93 10.27
C LEU A 420 -32.27 2.97 10.70
N ALA A 421 -33.17 3.36 9.79
CA ALA A 421 -34.26 4.29 10.09
C ALA A 421 -35.27 3.78 11.14
N LYS A 422 -35.25 2.47 11.46
CA LYS A 422 -36.09 1.86 12.52
C LYS A 422 -35.42 1.78 13.88
N VAL A 423 -34.16 2.13 13.96
CA VAL A 423 -33.38 2.15 15.20
C VAL A 423 -33.57 3.48 15.89
N ASP A 424 -33.87 3.47 17.19
CA ASP A 424 -34.21 4.69 17.94
C ASP A 424 -32.99 5.63 18.12
N VAL A 425 -31.78 5.05 18.22
CA VAL A 425 -30.52 5.78 18.41
C VAL A 425 -29.45 5.21 17.48
N THR A 426 -28.91 6.03 16.59
CA THR A 426 -27.83 5.66 15.71
C THR A 426 -26.65 6.61 15.86
N VAL A 427 -25.47 6.04 16.08
CA VAL A 427 -24.22 6.77 16.32
C VAL A 427 -23.12 6.17 15.44
N THR A 428 -22.38 7.00 14.76
CA THR A 428 -21.17 6.57 14.01
C THR A 428 -19.96 7.33 14.53
N CYS A 429 -18.92 6.61 14.92
CA CYS A 429 -17.60 7.17 15.20
C CYS A 429 -16.73 6.98 13.94
N SER A 430 -16.33 8.08 13.33
CA SER A 430 -15.61 8.05 12.03
C SER A 430 -14.62 9.21 11.93
N MET A 431 -13.53 8.99 11.21
CA MET A 431 -12.59 10.07 10.88
C MET A 431 -13.13 11.03 9.83
N SER A 432 -14.07 10.62 9.00
CA SER A 432 -14.61 11.41 7.89
C SER A 432 -16.13 11.35 7.88
N ASP A 433 -16.74 12.33 7.24
CA ASP A 433 -18.18 12.39 6.98
C ASP A 433 -18.56 11.40 5.87
N ASN A 434 -18.34 10.11 6.16
CA ASN A 434 -18.54 9.02 5.20
C ASN A 434 -20.02 8.69 4.99
N GLU A 435 -20.32 7.73 4.09
CA GLU A 435 -21.67 7.35 3.71
C GLU A 435 -22.50 6.88 4.91
N THR A 436 -21.88 6.21 5.90
CA THR A 436 -22.55 5.73 7.12
C THR A 436 -22.75 6.87 8.12
N ALA A 437 -21.78 7.75 8.30
CA ALA A 437 -21.91 8.93 9.16
C ALA A 437 -23.07 9.82 8.72
N ASN A 438 -23.21 10.02 7.41
CA ASN A 438 -24.33 10.79 6.81
C ASN A 438 -25.71 10.12 6.98
N ALA A 439 -25.76 8.82 7.24
CA ALA A 439 -26.99 8.07 7.43
C ALA A 439 -27.41 7.93 8.90
N THR A 440 -26.57 8.33 9.87
CA THR A 440 -26.81 8.20 11.30
C THR A 440 -27.20 9.51 11.96
N GLN A 441 -27.85 9.43 13.14
CA GLN A 441 -28.31 10.63 13.89
C GLN A 441 -27.12 11.41 14.48
N TYR A 442 -26.07 10.71 14.91
CA TYR A 442 -24.87 11.31 15.48
C TYR A 442 -23.64 10.81 14.71
N ALA A 443 -22.83 11.74 14.22
CA ALA A 443 -21.50 11.46 13.70
C ALA A 443 -20.46 12.05 14.65
N LEU A 444 -19.74 11.19 15.34
CA LEU A 444 -18.73 11.57 16.33
C LEU A 444 -17.34 11.54 15.65
N ALA A 445 -16.64 12.67 15.73
CA ALA A 445 -15.34 12.84 15.12
C ALA A 445 -14.29 11.98 15.82
N ALA A 446 -13.80 10.94 15.13
CA ALA A 446 -12.76 10.05 15.63
C ALA A 446 -11.35 10.59 15.29
N PRO A 447 -10.37 10.44 16.19
CA PRO A 447 -8.99 10.79 15.93
C PRO A 447 -8.33 9.77 15.01
N HIS A 448 -7.23 10.16 14.40
CA HIS A 448 -6.34 9.25 13.67
C HIS A 448 -5.55 8.36 14.65
N TYR A 449 -5.09 7.15 14.24
CA TYR A 449 -4.33 6.28 15.13
C TYR A 449 -3.04 6.93 15.68
N LEU A 450 -2.44 7.87 14.94
CA LEU A 450 -1.30 8.67 15.40
C LEU A 450 -1.64 9.71 16.48
N GLU A 451 -2.91 9.91 16.77
CA GLU A 451 -3.47 10.79 17.80
C GLU A 451 -4.09 10.00 18.96
N SER A 452 -4.02 8.66 18.95
CA SER A 452 -4.83 7.76 19.77
C SER A 452 -3.99 6.89 20.69
N TRP A 453 -4.60 6.47 21.81
CA TRP A 453 -4.10 5.40 22.67
C TRP A 453 -4.82 4.09 22.39
N GLY A 454 -4.12 2.94 22.56
CA GLY A 454 -4.74 1.62 22.43
C GLY A 454 -3.79 0.48 22.77
N MET A 455 -4.35 -0.70 22.88
CA MET A 455 -3.61 -1.94 23.05
C MET A 455 -4.29 -3.05 22.24
N VAL A 456 -3.57 -3.68 21.35
CA VAL A 456 -4.09 -4.71 20.43
C VAL A 456 -3.31 -6.00 20.54
N GLU A 457 -3.99 -7.12 20.34
CA GLU A 457 -3.43 -8.48 20.28
C GLU A 457 -3.57 -9.01 18.86
N MET A 458 -2.63 -8.67 17.98
CA MET A 458 -2.70 -9.07 16.56
C MET A 458 -2.54 -10.59 16.37
N LYS A 459 -1.73 -11.21 17.21
CA LYS A 459 -1.60 -12.68 17.32
C LYS A 459 -1.72 -13.06 18.78
N SER A 460 -2.29 -14.23 19.07
CA SER A 460 -2.41 -14.70 20.43
C SER A 460 -1.09 -14.59 21.20
N GLY A 461 -1.10 -13.86 22.31
CA GLY A 461 0.06 -13.61 23.18
C GLY A 461 1.02 -12.55 22.67
N ALA A 462 0.83 -11.98 21.49
CA ALA A 462 1.63 -10.89 20.96
C ALA A 462 0.82 -9.59 20.97
N TYR A 463 1.12 -8.75 21.94
CA TYR A 463 0.45 -7.48 22.18
C TYR A 463 1.25 -6.31 21.59
N SER A 464 0.55 -5.30 21.13
CA SER A 464 1.12 -4.08 20.59
C SER A 464 0.43 -2.86 21.18
N ILE A 465 1.20 -1.79 21.36
CA ILE A 465 0.69 -0.53 21.93
C ILE A 465 0.45 0.45 20.80
N ILE A 466 -0.72 1.08 20.80
CA ILE A 466 -0.99 2.29 20.04
C ILE A 466 -0.70 3.47 20.97
N GLN A 467 0.28 4.29 20.60
CA GLN A 467 0.56 5.54 21.33
C GLN A 467 0.51 6.74 20.40
N PRO A 468 -0.05 7.88 20.83
CA PRO A 468 -0.12 9.07 20.02
C PRO A 468 1.29 9.62 19.75
N THR A 469 1.53 10.05 18.53
CA THR A 469 2.77 10.70 18.08
C THR A 469 2.60 12.20 17.92
N ILE A 470 1.37 12.67 17.98
CA ILE A 470 0.95 14.08 17.90
C ILE A 470 -0.33 14.26 18.72
N GLN A 471 -0.57 15.46 19.23
CA GLN A 471 -1.87 15.81 19.81
C GLN A 471 -2.95 15.86 18.70
N PRO A 472 -4.23 15.58 19.05
CA PRO A 472 -5.32 15.68 18.09
C PRO A 472 -5.32 17.04 17.37
N LEU A 473 -5.38 17.00 16.03
CA LEU A 473 -5.40 18.19 15.18
C LEU A 473 -6.77 18.90 15.21
N PHE A 474 -7.82 18.15 15.53
CA PHE A 474 -9.21 18.60 15.56
C PHE A 474 -9.84 18.28 16.92
N ASP A 475 -11.07 18.75 17.13
CA ASP A 475 -11.84 18.43 18.34
C ASP A 475 -12.45 17.02 18.24
N THR A 476 -11.57 16.02 18.28
CA THR A 476 -11.88 14.60 18.14
C THR A 476 -11.76 13.86 19.47
N ARG A 477 -12.47 12.75 19.59
CA ARG A 477 -12.42 11.88 20.77
C ARG A 477 -12.47 10.41 20.39
N GLN A 478 -11.64 9.59 21.07
CA GLN A 478 -11.62 8.15 20.87
C GLN A 478 -12.96 7.50 21.23
N PHE A 479 -13.28 6.43 20.51
CA PHE A 479 -14.48 5.65 20.72
C PHE A 479 -14.58 5.11 22.15
N GLU A 480 -13.50 4.59 22.69
CA GLU A 480 -13.42 4.00 24.03
C GLU A 480 -13.66 5.07 25.13
N GLU A 481 -13.16 6.28 24.93
CA GLU A 481 -13.44 7.39 25.86
C GLU A 481 -14.92 7.78 25.85
N SER A 482 -15.57 7.67 24.67
CA SER A 482 -17.01 7.89 24.58
C SER A 482 -17.78 6.82 25.34
N ILE A 483 -17.38 5.56 25.26
CA ILE A 483 -17.99 4.46 26.05
C ILE A 483 -17.80 4.70 27.54
N LEU A 484 -16.59 5.08 28.00
CA LEU A 484 -16.32 5.41 29.40
C LEU A 484 -17.23 6.54 29.89
N LYS A 485 -17.40 7.61 29.12
CA LYS A 485 -18.31 8.71 29.46
C LYS A 485 -19.76 8.25 29.57
N TRP A 486 -20.23 7.45 28.60
CA TRP A 486 -21.63 6.95 28.64
C TRP A 486 -21.86 5.90 29.74
N SER A 487 -20.84 5.24 30.24
CA SER A 487 -20.92 4.37 31.43
C SER A 487 -20.86 5.14 32.73
N GLY A 488 -20.61 6.46 32.69
CA GLY A 488 -20.47 7.30 33.88
C GLY A 488 -19.09 7.24 34.52
N SER A 489 -18.08 6.68 33.84
CA SER A 489 -16.70 6.66 34.32
C SER A 489 -16.00 8.00 34.06
N GLU A 490 -15.20 8.44 35.04
CA GLU A 490 -14.30 9.60 34.89
C GLU A 490 -12.88 9.21 34.46
N GLN A 491 -12.61 7.92 34.38
CA GLN A 491 -11.31 7.39 33.99
C GLN A 491 -11.00 7.72 32.52
N THR A 492 -9.74 8.08 32.21
CA THR A 492 -9.28 8.24 30.84
C THR A 492 -9.04 6.86 30.21
N TYR A 493 -9.12 6.77 28.87
CA TYR A 493 -8.81 5.49 28.21
C TYR A 493 -7.34 5.10 28.38
N TYR A 494 -6.42 6.08 28.48
CA TYR A 494 -5.02 5.82 28.81
C TYR A 494 -4.88 5.09 30.16
N ASP A 495 -5.55 5.57 31.22
CA ASP A 495 -5.50 4.93 32.54
C ASP A 495 -6.16 3.53 32.51
N TYR A 496 -7.22 3.38 31.69
CA TYR A 496 -7.90 2.09 31.51
C TYR A 496 -6.98 1.05 30.88
N ILE A 497 -6.30 1.35 29.76
CA ILE A 497 -5.37 0.40 29.13
C ILE A 497 -4.15 0.10 29.98
N LYS A 498 -3.68 1.09 30.77
CA LYS A 498 -2.58 0.88 31.69
C LYS A 498 -2.96 -0.06 32.83
N THR A 499 -4.19 0.00 33.29
CA THR A 499 -4.75 -0.96 34.27
C THR A 499 -4.87 -2.34 33.65
N ALA A 500 -5.44 -2.44 32.43
CA ALA A 500 -5.54 -3.69 31.69
C ALA A 500 -4.17 -4.33 31.41
N PHE A 501 -3.15 -3.52 31.08
CA PHE A 501 -1.78 -3.99 30.94
C PHE A 501 -1.23 -4.61 32.23
N ALA A 502 -1.48 -3.97 33.37
CA ALA A 502 -1.04 -4.48 34.68
C ALA A 502 -1.73 -5.82 35.03
N GLU A 503 -3.01 -5.97 34.68
CA GLU A 503 -3.77 -7.21 34.90
C GLU A 503 -3.29 -8.38 34.02
N LEU A 504 -2.74 -8.10 32.84
CA LEU A 504 -2.17 -9.13 31.95
C LEU A 504 -0.90 -9.80 32.54
N GLY A 505 -0.27 -9.20 33.55
CA GLY A 505 0.92 -9.77 34.19
C GLY A 505 2.15 -9.86 33.28
N ALA A 506 2.30 -8.92 32.36
CA ALA A 506 3.46 -8.87 31.46
C ALA A 506 4.79 -8.80 32.24
N SER A 507 5.82 -9.46 31.75
CA SER A 507 7.14 -9.45 32.38
C SER A 507 7.90 -8.13 32.16
N THR A 508 7.45 -7.31 31.22
CA THR A 508 8.03 -6.00 30.88
C THR A 508 7.32 -4.85 31.61
N SER A 509 7.99 -3.72 31.78
CA SER A 509 7.35 -2.52 32.34
C SER A 509 6.52 -1.79 31.28
N TRP A 510 5.53 -1.00 31.71
CA TRP A 510 4.73 -0.16 30.82
C TRP A 510 5.59 0.76 29.95
N ASN A 511 6.59 1.41 30.55
CA ASN A 511 7.48 2.31 29.81
C ASN A 511 8.33 1.58 28.76
N GLN A 512 8.77 0.35 29.07
CA GLN A 512 9.51 -0.47 28.09
C GLN A 512 8.58 -0.92 26.95
N ALA A 513 7.36 -1.33 27.27
CA ALA A 513 6.37 -1.70 26.26
C ALA A 513 6.02 -0.53 25.32
N LEU A 514 5.94 0.71 25.86
CA LEU A 514 5.78 1.92 25.07
C LEU A 514 6.99 2.19 24.15
N HIS A 515 8.21 2.04 24.69
CA HIS A 515 9.44 2.23 23.91
C HIS A 515 9.54 1.23 22.77
N ASP A 516 9.29 -0.04 23.04
CA ASP A 516 9.41 -1.13 22.05
C ASP A 516 8.20 -1.22 21.12
N GLY A 517 7.06 -0.60 21.51
CA GLY A 517 5.77 -0.64 20.80
C GLY A 517 5.05 -1.98 20.91
N SER A 518 5.63 -2.98 21.58
CA SER A 518 5.07 -4.32 21.70
C SER A 518 5.59 -5.08 22.92
N PHE A 519 4.85 -6.11 23.32
CA PHE A 519 5.27 -7.07 24.36
C PHE A 519 4.61 -8.43 24.11
N SER A 520 5.11 -9.47 24.76
CA SER A 520 4.58 -10.83 24.61
C SER A 520 4.19 -11.42 25.96
N ILE A 521 3.17 -12.24 25.94
CA ILE A 521 2.70 -13.03 27.07
C ILE A 521 2.71 -14.50 26.66
N ALA A 522 3.18 -15.37 27.54
CA ALA A 522 3.16 -16.81 27.30
C ALA A 522 1.71 -17.32 27.22
N ILE A 523 1.41 -18.11 26.20
CA ILE A 523 0.09 -18.72 26.03
C ILE A 523 0.17 -20.15 26.49
N GLU A 524 -0.67 -20.52 27.43
CA GLU A 524 -0.95 -21.91 27.78
C GLU A 524 -2.25 -22.32 27.05
N LYS A 525 -2.14 -22.80 25.81
CA LYS A 525 -3.26 -23.36 25.07
C LYS A 525 -2.97 -24.79 24.63
N GLU A 526 -3.89 -25.69 24.91
CA GLU A 526 -3.93 -27.00 24.28
C GLU A 526 -4.92 -26.95 23.09
N ALA A 527 -4.52 -27.53 21.97
CA ALA A 527 -5.41 -27.69 20.84
C ALA A 527 -6.44 -28.80 21.17
N ARG A 528 -7.69 -28.43 21.37
CA ARG A 528 -8.80 -29.37 21.33
C ARG A 528 -9.17 -29.58 19.89
N VAL A 529 -9.08 -30.78 19.37
CA VAL A 529 -9.50 -31.14 18.03
C VAL A 529 -10.83 -31.89 18.13
N ASN A 530 -11.88 -31.28 17.59
CA ASN A 530 -13.19 -31.92 17.46
C ASN A 530 -13.19 -32.83 16.23
N GLU A 531 -13.86 -33.97 16.32
CA GLU A 531 -14.15 -34.78 15.15
C GLU A 531 -15.23 -34.07 14.31
N VAL A 532 -14.89 -33.69 13.12
CA VAL A 532 -15.79 -33.04 12.15
C VAL A 532 -15.87 -33.91 10.91
N ASP A 533 -17.06 -34.23 10.46
CA ASP A 533 -17.25 -34.83 9.13
C ASP A 533 -17.02 -33.79 8.05
N VAL A 534 -15.79 -33.73 7.54
CA VAL A 534 -15.34 -32.77 6.54
C VAL A 534 -16.08 -32.91 5.21
N ASN A 535 -16.72 -34.07 4.95
CA ASN A 535 -17.44 -34.37 3.69
C ASN A 535 -18.94 -34.03 3.76
N ALA A 536 -19.49 -33.83 4.95
CA ALA A 536 -20.94 -33.76 5.18
C ALA A 536 -21.64 -32.48 4.70
N GLY A 537 -20.98 -31.53 4.09
CA GLY A 537 -21.61 -30.24 3.79
C GLY A 537 -21.26 -29.58 2.46
N TYR A 538 -20.36 -30.16 1.69
CA TYR A 538 -19.96 -29.57 0.43
C TYR A 538 -21.10 -29.57 -0.61
N LYS A 539 -21.50 -28.41 -1.07
CA LYS A 539 -22.43 -28.23 -2.18
C LYS A 539 -21.71 -27.54 -3.34
N LYS A 540 -21.69 -28.21 -4.49
CA LYS A 540 -21.17 -27.57 -5.72
C LYS A 540 -22.03 -26.35 -6.03
N PRO A 541 -21.43 -25.20 -6.39
CA PRO A 541 -22.17 -24.01 -6.78
C PRO A 541 -23.16 -24.32 -7.94
N THR A 542 -24.34 -23.77 -7.87
CA THR A 542 -25.36 -23.94 -8.95
C THR A 542 -25.05 -22.96 -10.07
N LEU A 543 -24.76 -23.49 -11.25
CA LEU A 543 -24.46 -22.71 -12.45
C LEU A 543 -25.68 -22.73 -13.39
N GLY A 544 -26.00 -21.59 -14.02
CA GLY A 544 -27.08 -21.45 -14.99
C GLY A 544 -26.78 -22.10 -16.34
N GLY A 545 -25.58 -22.61 -16.55
CA GLY A 545 -25.11 -23.29 -17.76
C GLY A 545 -23.61 -23.41 -17.80
N SER A 546 -23.06 -24.21 -18.69
CA SER A 546 -21.61 -24.37 -18.87
C SER A 546 -20.88 -23.08 -19.31
N ASP A 547 -21.60 -22.16 -19.95
CA ASP A 547 -21.09 -20.91 -20.52
C ASP A 547 -21.39 -19.65 -19.67
N ALA A 548 -22.00 -19.83 -18.47
CA ALA A 548 -22.27 -18.73 -17.58
C ALA A 548 -20.99 -18.07 -17.08
N LEU A 549 -20.89 -16.76 -17.24
CA LEU A 549 -19.77 -16.00 -16.68
C LEU A 549 -19.80 -16.02 -15.14
N GLN A 550 -18.64 -15.96 -14.55
CA GLN A 550 -18.44 -15.90 -13.11
C GLN A 550 -17.57 -14.70 -12.80
N LEU A 551 -17.78 -14.06 -11.65
CA LEU A 551 -17.05 -12.88 -11.22
C LEU A 551 -16.26 -13.20 -9.96
N GLU A 552 -15.01 -12.82 -9.93
CA GLU A 552 -14.17 -12.79 -8.73
C GLU A 552 -13.95 -11.35 -8.28
N LEU A 553 -14.42 -11.02 -7.09
CA LEU A 553 -14.17 -9.75 -6.42
C LEU A 553 -12.86 -9.84 -5.63
N TYR A 554 -12.01 -8.81 -5.71
CA TYR A 554 -10.73 -8.81 -5.07
C TYR A 554 -10.34 -7.42 -4.55
N THR A 555 -9.32 -7.34 -3.70
CA THR A 555 -8.74 -6.08 -3.24
C THR A 555 -7.47 -5.76 -4.01
N LYS A 556 -7.21 -4.48 -4.25
CA LYS A 556 -5.93 -4.00 -4.78
C LYS A 556 -5.00 -3.60 -3.65
N THR A 557 -3.70 -3.77 -3.85
CA THR A 557 -2.66 -3.33 -2.89
C THR A 557 -2.73 -1.83 -2.59
N SER A 558 -3.31 -1.02 -3.49
CA SER A 558 -3.47 0.41 -3.33
C SER A 558 -4.60 0.78 -2.36
N LEU A 559 -5.86 0.50 -2.69
CA LEU A 559 -7.00 0.99 -1.91
C LEU A 559 -7.59 -0.03 -0.92
N GLY A 560 -7.26 -1.32 -1.07
CA GLY A 560 -7.79 -2.37 -0.20
C GLY A 560 -9.31 -2.37 -0.14
N ASP A 561 -9.88 -2.13 1.03
CA ASP A 561 -11.31 -2.06 1.27
C ASP A 561 -11.94 -0.66 0.97
N GLY A 562 -11.12 0.37 0.73
CA GLY A 562 -11.55 1.73 0.41
C GLY A 562 -11.59 2.70 1.59
N GLN A 563 -11.13 2.33 2.76
CA GLN A 563 -11.06 3.26 3.91
C GLN A 563 -10.16 4.45 3.61
N GLN A 564 -9.00 4.20 2.98
CA GLN A 564 -8.03 5.23 2.61
C GLN A 564 -8.22 5.76 1.18
N ALA A 565 -9.43 5.72 0.61
CA ALA A 565 -9.70 6.17 -0.76
C ALA A 565 -9.40 7.66 -0.99
N ASN A 566 -9.38 8.49 0.06
CA ASN A 566 -9.01 9.91 -0.03
C ASN A 566 -7.49 10.15 -0.04
N ASN A 567 -6.67 9.10 -0.04
CA ASN A 567 -5.22 9.19 -0.07
C ASN A 567 -4.69 9.21 -1.51
N PRO A 568 -4.15 10.34 -2.01
CA PRO A 568 -3.69 10.46 -3.39
C PRO A 568 -2.47 9.61 -3.71
N TRP A 569 -1.59 9.31 -2.75
CA TRP A 569 -0.46 8.40 -2.98
C TRP A 569 -0.95 6.99 -3.35
N LEU A 570 -2.07 6.54 -2.75
CA LEU A 570 -2.68 5.24 -3.03
C LEU A 570 -3.49 5.25 -4.32
N GLN A 571 -4.20 6.33 -4.62
CA GLN A 571 -4.93 6.48 -5.89
C GLN A 571 -3.97 6.45 -7.10
N GLU A 572 -2.80 7.08 -6.99
CA GLU A 572 -1.81 7.13 -8.05
C GLU A 572 -0.86 5.91 -8.05
N LEU A 573 -0.88 5.05 -7.01
CA LEU A 573 -0.10 3.83 -6.98
C LEU A 573 -0.57 2.87 -8.07
N PRO A 574 0.28 2.52 -9.05
CA PRO A 574 -0.12 1.61 -10.12
C PRO A 574 -0.44 0.22 -9.59
N ASP A 575 -1.54 -0.36 -10.07
CA ASP A 575 -1.84 -1.76 -9.84
C ASP A 575 -0.66 -2.65 -10.28
N PRO A 576 -0.21 -3.62 -9.49
CA PRO A 576 0.98 -4.43 -9.82
C PRO A 576 0.86 -5.19 -11.12
N ILE A 577 -0.32 -5.62 -11.51
CA ILE A 577 -0.57 -6.49 -12.67
C ILE A 577 -0.89 -5.67 -13.92
N THR A 578 -1.89 -4.79 -13.85
CA THR A 578 -2.37 -4.02 -15.01
C THR A 578 -1.59 -2.74 -15.26
N ARG A 579 -0.89 -2.23 -14.25
CA ARG A 579 -0.19 -0.94 -14.23
C ARG A 579 -1.11 0.28 -14.38
N ALA A 580 -2.43 0.09 -14.22
CA ALA A 580 -3.42 1.16 -14.21
C ALA A 580 -3.52 1.81 -12.83
N THR A 581 -3.80 3.12 -12.82
CA THR A 581 -3.97 3.97 -11.64
C THR A 581 -5.36 4.56 -11.62
N TRP A 582 -5.81 5.10 -10.50
CA TRP A 582 -7.00 5.94 -10.34
C TRP A 582 -8.36 5.27 -10.60
N ASP A 583 -8.43 4.00 -11.01
CA ASP A 583 -9.69 3.33 -11.35
C ASP A 583 -9.74 1.87 -10.91
N ASN A 584 -10.94 1.34 -10.76
CA ASN A 584 -11.19 -0.09 -10.91
C ASN A 584 -11.88 -0.37 -12.25
N TYR A 585 -11.80 -1.61 -12.69
CA TYR A 585 -12.26 -2.07 -14.00
C TYR A 585 -12.57 -3.56 -13.93
N VAL A 586 -13.41 -4.01 -14.85
CA VAL A 586 -13.70 -5.43 -15.07
C VAL A 586 -12.51 -6.03 -15.85
N THR A 587 -11.77 -6.96 -15.24
CA THR A 587 -10.75 -7.76 -15.97
C THR A 587 -11.42 -8.89 -16.72
N ILE A 588 -11.01 -9.12 -17.94
CA ILE A 588 -11.57 -10.13 -18.84
C ILE A 588 -10.46 -10.82 -19.64
N SER A 589 -10.64 -12.13 -19.92
CA SER A 589 -9.70 -12.86 -20.79
C SER A 589 -9.76 -12.35 -22.24
N LYS A 590 -8.68 -12.50 -22.99
CA LYS A 590 -8.65 -12.12 -24.41
C LYS A 590 -9.71 -12.88 -25.23
N VAL A 591 -9.92 -14.16 -24.93
CA VAL A 591 -10.92 -15.00 -25.60
C VAL A 591 -12.33 -14.50 -25.34
N ASP A 592 -12.66 -14.22 -24.07
CA ASP A 592 -13.98 -13.70 -23.73
C ASP A 592 -14.17 -12.26 -24.23
N ALA A 593 -13.12 -11.43 -24.24
CA ALA A 593 -13.19 -10.09 -24.81
C ALA A 593 -13.63 -10.10 -26.27
N VAL A 594 -13.04 -10.98 -27.08
CA VAL A 594 -13.47 -11.18 -28.48
C VAL A 594 -14.92 -11.66 -28.56
N LYS A 595 -15.31 -12.62 -27.72
CA LYS A 595 -16.68 -13.17 -27.67
C LYS A 595 -17.75 -12.13 -27.34
N TYR A 596 -17.44 -11.20 -26.43
CA TYR A 596 -18.39 -10.18 -25.95
C TYR A 596 -18.23 -8.82 -26.62
N GLY A 597 -17.24 -8.64 -27.51
CA GLY A 597 -16.96 -7.38 -28.19
C GLY A 597 -16.33 -6.31 -27.31
N VAL A 598 -15.52 -6.73 -26.34
CA VAL A 598 -14.74 -5.82 -25.49
C VAL A 598 -13.41 -5.52 -26.15
N GLU A 599 -13.04 -4.26 -26.22
CA GLU A 599 -11.80 -3.79 -26.86
C GLU A 599 -11.00 -2.85 -25.95
N ASN A 600 -9.68 -2.92 -26.02
CA ASN A 600 -8.75 -1.92 -25.53
C ASN A 600 -7.88 -1.44 -26.69
N TRP A 601 -7.67 -0.13 -26.81
CA TRP A 601 -6.90 0.46 -27.92
C TRP A 601 -6.00 1.60 -27.46
N ASN A 602 -4.85 1.68 -28.08
CA ASN A 602 -3.92 2.76 -27.84
C ASN A 602 -4.35 4.03 -28.59
N VAL A 603 -4.22 5.18 -27.94
CA VAL A 603 -4.49 6.49 -28.50
C VAL A 603 -3.18 7.29 -28.61
N SER A 604 -3.25 8.50 -29.18
CA SER A 604 -2.12 9.44 -29.19
C SER A 604 -1.57 9.65 -27.78
N ASP A 605 -0.28 10.00 -27.69
CA ASP A 605 0.45 10.21 -26.45
C ASP A 605 0.76 8.94 -25.62
N GLY A 606 0.54 7.75 -26.20
CA GLY A 606 0.83 6.48 -25.53
C GLY A 606 -0.14 6.14 -24.40
N ALA A 607 -1.35 6.68 -24.43
CA ALA A 607 -2.41 6.33 -23.52
C ALA A 607 -3.29 5.20 -24.08
N MET A 608 -4.08 4.56 -23.24
CA MET A 608 -5.00 3.50 -23.61
C MET A 608 -6.45 3.90 -23.27
N ASN A 609 -7.37 3.60 -24.16
CA ASN A 609 -8.80 3.64 -23.92
C ASN A 609 -9.37 2.22 -23.98
N GLY A 610 -10.57 2.05 -23.43
CA GLY A 610 -11.26 0.76 -23.44
C GLY A 610 -12.77 0.87 -23.42
N SER A 611 -13.41 -0.22 -23.76
CA SER A 611 -14.86 -0.38 -23.75
C SER A 611 -15.42 -0.22 -22.34
N VAL A 612 -16.67 0.25 -22.26
CA VAL A 612 -17.46 0.29 -21.04
C VAL A 612 -18.47 -0.85 -21.08
N VAL A 613 -18.64 -1.53 -19.96
CA VAL A 613 -19.54 -2.69 -19.84
C VAL A 613 -20.51 -2.50 -18.70
N GLU A 614 -21.68 -3.03 -18.89
CA GLU A 614 -22.71 -3.26 -17.88
C GLU A 614 -22.54 -4.67 -17.34
N LEU A 615 -22.39 -4.80 -16.03
CA LEU A 615 -22.16 -6.05 -15.31
C LEU A 615 -23.31 -6.27 -14.35
N THR A 616 -24.03 -7.40 -14.46
CA THR A 616 -25.19 -7.73 -13.62
C THR A 616 -24.95 -9.01 -12.86
N VAL A 617 -25.19 -8.96 -11.55
CA VAL A 617 -25.18 -10.09 -10.62
C VAL A 617 -26.51 -10.11 -9.86
N GLY A 618 -27.33 -11.11 -10.07
CA GLY A 618 -28.68 -11.12 -9.51
C GLY A 618 -29.50 -9.92 -9.98
N GLU A 619 -29.92 -9.08 -9.05
CA GLU A 619 -30.70 -7.85 -9.33
C GLU A 619 -29.82 -6.60 -9.43
N ASN A 620 -28.55 -6.71 -9.03
CA ASN A 620 -27.64 -5.57 -8.99
C ASN A 620 -26.86 -5.42 -10.29
N THR A 621 -26.85 -4.21 -10.82
CA THR A 621 -26.17 -3.85 -12.06
C THR A 621 -25.27 -2.65 -11.85
N ILE A 622 -24.04 -2.74 -12.34
CA ILE A 622 -23.07 -1.64 -12.36
C ILE A 622 -22.51 -1.43 -13.76
N THR A 623 -22.12 -0.20 -14.06
CA THR A 623 -21.41 0.14 -15.28
C THR A 623 -19.97 0.45 -14.97
N ALA A 624 -19.02 -0.29 -15.56
CA ALA A 624 -17.59 -0.15 -15.30
C ALA A 624 -16.78 -0.27 -16.60
N PRO A 625 -15.54 0.26 -16.67
CA PRO A 625 -14.66 0.01 -17.80
C PRO A 625 -14.18 -1.44 -17.80
N ALA A 626 -13.83 -1.96 -18.98
CA ALA A 626 -13.27 -3.30 -19.14
C ALA A 626 -11.81 -3.26 -19.58
N TYR A 627 -11.00 -4.13 -18.96
CA TYR A 627 -9.58 -4.27 -19.21
C TYR A 627 -9.24 -5.71 -19.60
N ILE A 628 -8.63 -5.90 -20.76
CA ILE A 628 -8.20 -7.22 -21.23
C ILE A 628 -6.94 -7.62 -20.49
N GLN A 629 -7.05 -8.62 -19.61
CA GLN A 629 -5.98 -9.03 -18.71
C GLN A 629 -5.42 -10.39 -19.13
N PRO A 630 -4.11 -10.48 -19.52
CA PRO A 630 -3.43 -11.76 -19.65
C PRO A 630 -3.42 -12.52 -18.32
N GLY A 631 -3.63 -13.84 -18.37
CA GLY A 631 -3.72 -14.66 -17.16
C GLY A 631 -5.09 -14.66 -16.48
N GLN A 632 -6.12 -14.03 -17.08
CA GLN A 632 -7.50 -14.16 -16.64
C GLN A 632 -8.08 -15.46 -17.17
N ALA A 633 -8.69 -16.27 -16.29
CA ALA A 633 -9.31 -17.55 -16.72
C ALA A 633 -10.52 -17.31 -17.63
N GLN A 634 -10.65 -18.11 -18.69
CA GLN A 634 -11.77 -18.03 -19.60
C GLN A 634 -13.09 -18.33 -18.89
N GLY A 635 -14.13 -17.53 -19.14
CA GLY A 635 -15.43 -17.59 -18.46
C GLY A 635 -15.43 -16.96 -17.06
N SER A 636 -14.35 -16.28 -16.68
CA SER A 636 -14.26 -15.53 -15.44
C SER A 636 -13.98 -14.05 -15.69
N LEU A 637 -14.49 -13.21 -14.81
CA LEU A 637 -14.28 -11.78 -14.74
C LEU A 637 -13.69 -11.43 -13.39
N GLY A 638 -12.93 -10.35 -13.31
CA GLY A 638 -12.46 -9.82 -12.04
C GLY A 638 -12.89 -8.37 -11.86
N LEU A 639 -13.16 -7.94 -10.62
CA LEU A 639 -13.45 -6.54 -10.30
C LEU A 639 -12.95 -6.19 -8.91
N ALA A 640 -12.19 -5.10 -8.80
CA ALA A 640 -11.63 -4.67 -7.53
C ALA A 640 -12.65 -3.94 -6.66
N LEU A 641 -12.67 -4.28 -5.36
CA LEU A 641 -13.33 -3.55 -4.28
C LEU A 641 -12.58 -2.24 -3.94
N GLY A 642 -13.12 -1.41 -3.06
CA GLY A 642 -12.46 -0.26 -2.48
C GLY A 642 -12.58 1.06 -3.27
N TYR A 643 -13.29 1.06 -4.39
CA TYR A 643 -13.53 2.21 -5.26
C TYR A 643 -14.99 2.68 -5.22
N GLY A 644 -15.25 3.84 -5.82
CA GLY A 644 -16.61 4.38 -5.97
C GLY A 644 -17.18 5.02 -4.70
N ARG A 645 -16.31 5.43 -3.75
CA ARG A 645 -16.68 6.27 -2.60
C ARG A 645 -17.22 7.62 -3.09
N LYS A 646 -18.17 8.22 -2.36
CA LYS A 646 -18.82 9.49 -2.72
C LYS A 646 -18.82 10.52 -1.61
N SER A 647 -18.88 10.10 -0.36
CA SER A 647 -18.98 10.97 0.81
C SER A 647 -17.69 10.97 1.62
N GLY A 648 -17.36 12.12 2.22
CA GLY A 648 -16.19 12.28 3.09
C GLY A 648 -14.84 12.18 2.36
N ILE A 649 -14.84 12.37 1.03
CA ILE A 649 -13.65 12.36 0.21
C ILE A 649 -13.70 13.49 -0.84
N LYS A 650 -12.53 13.92 -1.26
CA LYS A 650 -12.38 14.96 -2.28
C LYS A 650 -12.97 14.53 -3.63
N SER A 651 -13.49 15.47 -4.41
CA SER A 651 -14.10 15.16 -5.72
C SER A 651 -13.15 14.45 -6.67
N GLU A 652 -11.86 14.81 -6.65
CA GLU A 652 -10.80 14.23 -7.48
C GLU A 652 -10.49 12.78 -7.08
N MET A 653 -10.81 12.41 -5.83
CA MET A 653 -10.63 11.06 -5.29
C MET A 653 -11.87 10.16 -5.46
N GLN A 654 -12.99 10.71 -5.97
CA GLN A 654 -14.21 9.95 -6.26
C GLN A 654 -14.04 9.14 -7.56
N THR A 655 -13.17 8.14 -7.51
CA THR A 655 -12.76 7.34 -8.67
C THR A 655 -13.43 5.97 -8.69
N GLY A 656 -13.55 5.40 -9.89
CA GLY A 656 -14.03 4.03 -10.08
C GLY A 656 -15.52 3.82 -9.76
N LYS A 657 -15.90 2.58 -9.48
CA LYS A 657 -17.25 2.12 -9.20
C LYS A 657 -17.30 1.28 -7.93
N ASN A 658 -18.40 1.40 -7.18
CA ASN A 658 -18.61 0.60 -5.97
C ASN A 658 -18.95 -0.85 -6.33
N ALA A 659 -17.94 -1.73 -6.25
CA ALA A 659 -18.08 -3.15 -6.52
C ALA A 659 -18.74 -3.94 -5.35
N TYR A 660 -18.84 -3.35 -4.16
CA TYR A 660 -19.54 -3.99 -3.03
C TYR A 660 -21.01 -4.25 -3.30
N GLN A 661 -21.64 -3.48 -4.21
CA GLN A 661 -23.01 -3.76 -4.66
C GLN A 661 -23.19 -5.17 -5.26
N LEU A 662 -22.10 -5.77 -5.74
CA LEU A 662 -22.09 -7.13 -6.29
C LEU A 662 -21.59 -8.20 -5.29
N TYR A 663 -21.22 -7.81 -4.07
CA TYR A 663 -20.60 -8.67 -3.05
C TYR A 663 -21.67 -9.43 -2.24
N SER A 664 -22.51 -10.20 -2.92
CA SER A 664 -23.62 -10.94 -2.31
C SER A 664 -23.12 -12.02 -1.36
N ASP A 665 -23.82 -12.19 -0.24
CA ASP A 665 -23.55 -13.20 0.79
C ASP A 665 -22.11 -13.18 1.35
N PHE A 666 -21.46 -12.03 1.32
CA PHE A 666 -20.05 -11.85 1.73
C PHE A 666 -19.10 -12.81 1.00
N ASN A 667 -19.43 -13.15 -0.25
CA ASN A 667 -18.64 -14.06 -1.08
C ASN A 667 -17.92 -13.29 -2.19
N LYS A 668 -16.61 -13.48 -2.31
CA LYS A 668 -15.79 -12.90 -3.38
C LYS A 668 -16.17 -13.47 -4.75
N SER A 669 -16.58 -14.73 -4.81
CA SER A 669 -16.96 -15.42 -6.04
C SER A 669 -18.48 -15.30 -6.29
N GLN A 670 -18.86 -14.72 -7.41
CA GLN A 670 -20.26 -14.55 -7.83
C GLN A 670 -20.52 -15.34 -9.11
N TYR A 671 -21.70 -15.94 -9.19
CA TYR A 671 -22.05 -16.87 -10.25
C TYR A 671 -23.19 -16.32 -11.12
N ASN A 672 -23.35 -16.86 -12.34
CA ASN A 672 -24.41 -16.50 -13.28
C ASN A 672 -24.42 -14.99 -13.61
N VAL A 673 -23.24 -14.49 -13.95
CA VAL A 673 -23.01 -13.07 -14.25
C VAL A 673 -23.33 -12.79 -15.72
N SER A 674 -23.99 -11.68 -15.99
CA SER A 674 -24.17 -11.17 -17.36
C SER A 674 -23.28 -9.98 -17.61
N LEU A 675 -22.73 -9.92 -18.82
CA LEU A 675 -21.87 -8.82 -19.29
C LEU A 675 -22.38 -8.33 -20.63
N LYS A 676 -22.53 -7.00 -20.77
CA LYS A 676 -22.94 -6.34 -22.00
C LYS A 676 -22.08 -5.11 -22.23
N VAL A 677 -21.53 -4.97 -23.43
CA VAL A 677 -20.87 -3.72 -23.84
C VAL A 677 -21.94 -2.64 -24.02
N VAL A 678 -21.67 -1.46 -23.47
CA VAL A 678 -22.53 -0.27 -23.58
C VAL A 678 -21.82 0.85 -24.31
N GLU A 679 -22.55 1.84 -24.77
CA GLU A 679 -21.99 2.99 -25.47
C GLU A 679 -21.08 3.80 -24.53
N GLY A 680 -19.96 4.27 -25.07
CA GLY A 680 -18.96 5.09 -24.36
C GLY A 680 -17.56 4.50 -24.41
N GLU A 681 -16.60 5.31 -24.01
CA GLU A 681 -15.21 4.91 -23.87
C GLU A 681 -14.69 5.29 -22.50
N HIS A 682 -13.78 4.48 -21.95
CA HIS A 682 -13.06 4.83 -20.75
C HIS A 682 -11.59 5.13 -21.04
N LYS A 683 -11.08 6.16 -20.36
CA LYS A 683 -9.71 6.65 -20.49
C LYS A 683 -8.84 6.14 -19.35
N PHE A 684 -8.13 5.03 -19.57
CA PHE A 684 -7.22 4.45 -18.58
C PHE A 684 -5.95 5.29 -18.39
N ALA A 685 -5.48 5.38 -17.16
CA ALA A 685 -4.19 5.97 -16.80
C ALA A 685 -3.22 4.86 -16.40
N CYS A 686 -2.44 4.37 -17.36
CA CYS A 686 -1.45 3.32 -17.15
C CYS A 686 -0.04 3.89 -17.12
N THR A 687 0.77 3.48 -16.16
CA THR A 687 2.19 3.86 -16.09
C THR A 687 3.08 3.02 -17.02
N GLN A 688 2.56 1.89 -17.48
CA GLN A 688 3.21 0.98 -18.42
C GLN A 688 2.16 0.41 -19.37
N LEU A 689 2.43 0.47 -20.68
CA LEU A 689 1.55 -0.07 -21.72
C LEU A 689 2.12 -1.33 -22.39
N HIS A 690 3.45 -1.49 -22.44
CA HIS A 690 4.09 -2.67 -22.98
C HIS A 690 3.90 -3.89 -22.04
N ASN A 691 3.82 -5.06 -22.63
CA ASN A 691 3.54 -6.31 -21.94
C ASN A 691 4.78 -7.19 -21.78
N THR A 692 5.53 -7.42 -22.85
CA THR A 692 6.64 -8.38 -22.86
C THR A 692 8.00 -7.69 -22.98
N LEU A 693 9.06 -8.47 -22.81
CA LEU A 693 10.43 -8.02 -23.08
C LEU A 693 10.76 -7.89 -24.58
N MET A 694 9.91 -8.42 -25.46
CA MET A 694 10.16 -8.45 -26.90
C MET A 694 11.55 -9.00 -27.25
N GLY A 695 11.98 -10.07 -26.60
CA GLY A 695 13.29 -10.69 -26.80
C GLY A 695 14.50 -9.95 -26.21
N ARG A 696 14.31 -8.82 -25.52
CA ARG A 696 15.39 -8.00 -24.94
C ARG A 696 15.85 -8.55 -23.59
N GLY A 697 16.54 -9.68 -23.60
CA GLY A 697 17.02 -10.36 -22.37
C GLY A 697 18.00 -9.56 -21.50
N ASP A 698 18.58 -8.44 -22.01
CA ASP A 698 19.45 -7.58 -21.23
C ASP A 698 18.69 -6.71 -20.19
N ILE A 699 17.36 -6.63 -20.29
CA ILE A 699 16.52 -5.90 -19.34
C ILE A 699 16.27 -6.76 -18.10
N ILE A 700 15.91 -8.04 -18.29
CA ILE A 700 15.78 -9.02 -17.19
C ILE A 700 16.52 -10.28 -17.60
N LYS A 701 17.40 -10.76 -16.73
CA LYS A 701 18.03 -12.06 -16.86
C LYS A 701 17.30 -13.08 -15.99
N GLU A 702 16.99 -14.22 -16.59
CA GLU A 702 16.24 -15.30 -15.96
C GLU A 702 16.91 -16.65 -16.25
N THR A 703 16.67 -17.62 -15.37
CA THR A 703 17.13 -19.01 -15.55
C THR A 703 16.23 -19.97 -14.77
N THR A 704 16.35 -21.27 -15.02
CA THR A 704 15.69 -22.30 -14.21
C THR A 704 16.60 -22.78 -13.09
N LEU A 705 16.00 -23.35 -12.03
CA LEU A 705 16.75 -23.89 -10.90
C LEU A 705 17.65 -25.07 -11.33
N SER A 706 17.20 -25.88 -12.30
CA SER A 706 17.99 -26.98 -12.86
C SER A 706 19.25 -26.49 -13.58
N THR A 707 19.11 -25.43 -14.37
CA THR A 707 20.24 -24.77 -15.07
C THR A 707 21.19 -24.12 -14.09
N TYR A 708 20.64 -23.40 -13.11
CA TYR A 708 21.42 -22.73 -12.05
C TYR A 708 22.26 -23.72 -11.23
N ASN A 709 21.70 -24.88 -10.91
CA ASN A 709 22.38 -25.92 -10.13
C ASN A 709 23.36 -26.77 -10.92
N ASN A 710 23.48 -26.59 -12.24
CA ASN A 710 24.35 -27.40 -13.07
C ASN A 710 25.80 -26.89 -13.00
N PRO A 711 26.73 -27.58 -12.29
CA PRO A 711 28.08 -27.11 -12.07
C PRO A 711 28.94 -27.15 -13.38
N SER A 712 28.44 -27.81 -14.43
CA SER A 712 29.14 -27.88 -15.72
C SER A 712 28.94 -26.61 -16.55
N LEU A 713 27.99 -25.76 -16.20
CA LEU A 713 27.66 -24.56 -16.96
C LEU A 713 28.40 -23.35 -16.39
N ASN A 714 28.91 -22.52 -17.27
CA ASN A 714 29.50 -21.25 -16.90
C ASN A 714 28.40 -20.18 -16.82
N PRO A 715 28.15 -19.56 -15.64
CA PRO A 715 27.13 -18.54 -15.47
C PRO A 715 27.21 -17.43 -16.53
N LYS A 716 28.41 -16.88 -16.77
CA LYS A 716 28.64 -15.77 -17.72
C LYS A 716 28.37 -16.11 -19.19
N LYS A 717 28.26 -17.39 -19.53
CA LYS A 717 27.97 -17.85 -20.88
C LYS A 717 26.58 -18.42 -21.05
N THR A 718 25.92 -18.78 -19.95
CA THR A 718 24.64 -19.49 -19.99
C THR A 718 23.49 -18.58 -19.60
N TRP A 719 23.33 -18.30 -18.34
CA TRP A 719 22.16 -17.58 -17.81
C TRP A 719 22.48 -16.13 -17.37
N ASN A 720 23.74 -15.84 -17.04
CA ASN A 720 24.20 -14.48 -16.75
C ASN A 720 25.14 -13.98 -17.87
N LYS A 721 24.68 -14.08 -19.13
CA LYS A 721 25.51 -13.74 -20.30
C LYS A 721 26.08 -12.33 -20.18
N VAL A 722 27.40 -12.21 -20.29
CA VAL A 722 28.11 -10.94 -20.30
C VAL A 722 28.35 -10.55 -21.77
N PRO A 723 28.05 -9.30 -22.18
CA PRO A 723 28.32 -8.86 -23.55
C PRO A 723 29.83 -8.87 -23.83
N MET A 724 30.21 -9.42 -24.99
CA MET A 724 31.60 -9.49 -25.44
C MET A 724 31.85 -8.50 -26.56
N VAL A 725 33.01 -7.89 -26.59
CA VAL A 725 33.47 -7.01 -27.67
C VAL A 725 34.86 -7.38 -28.14
N SER A 726 35.16 -7.08 -29.39
CA SER A 726 36.51 -7.26 -29.94
C SER A 726 37.39 -6.04 -29.60
N LEU A 727 38.46 -6.27 -28.87
CA LEU A 727 39.49 -5.27 -28.58
C LEU A 727 40.85 -5.79 -29.04
N LYS A 728 41.46 -5.12 -30.01
CA LYS A 728 42.76 -5.54 -30.58
C LYS A 728 42.76 -6.98 -31.07
N HIS A 729 41.66 -7.44 -31.69
CA HIS A 729 41.42 -8.78 -32.17
C HIS A 729 41.24 -9.89 -31.13
N GLU A 730 41.15 -9.53 -29.84
CA GLU A 730 40.78 -10.42 -28.76
C GLU A 730 39.34 -10.14 -28.29
N GLU A 731 38.58 -11.20 -27.94
CA GLU A 731 37.27 -11.04 -27.31
C GLU A 731 37.45 -10.78 -25.83
N VAL A 732 36.96 -9.63 -25.38
CA VAL A 732 36.96 -9.20 -23.99
C VAL A 732 35.56 -8.86 -23.54
N GLU A 733 35.31 -8.91 -22.24
CA GLU A 733 34.04 -8.47 -21.67
C GLU A 733 33.86 -6.95 -21.90
N ALA A 734 32.70 -6.54 -22.43
CA ALA A 734 32.40 -5.14 -22.74
C ALA A 734 32.56 -4.21 -21.53
N THR A 735 32.29 -4.72 -20.33
CA THR A 735 32.42 -4.00 -19.07
C THR A 735 33.86 -3.65 -18.68
N THR A 736 34.83 -4.29 -19.29
CA THR A 736 36.28 -4.05 -19.07
C THR A 736 36.87 -3.02 -20.02
N VAL A 737 36.10 -2.54 -21.01
CA VAL A 737 36.57 -1.62 -22.04
C VAL A 737 36.04 -0.22 -21.78
N ASP A 738 36.93 0.74 -21.60
CA ASP A 738 36.63 2.14 -21.37
C ASP A 738 37.40 3.08 -22.27
N LEU A 739 36.83 4.24 -22.59
CA LEU A 739 37.50 5.32 -23.32
C LEU A 739 38.46 6.13 -22.45
N TRP A 740 38.32 6.05 -21.15
CA TRP A 740 39.14 6.78 -20.18
C TRP A 740 39.37 5.92 -18.93
N THR A 741 40.39 6.28 -18.16
CA THR A 741 40.69 5.65 -16.87
C THR A 741 39.64 6.01 -15.85
N GLU A 742 39.09 5.05 -15.14
CA GLU A 742 38.15 5.28 -14.05
C GLU A 742 38.80 6.02 -12.88
N PHE A 743 37.98 6.81 -12.18
CA PHE A 743 38.37 7.36 -10.88
C PHE A 743 38.50 6.23 -9.86
N ASP A 744 39.49 6.32 -8.99
CA ASP A 744 39.58 5.42 -7.85
C ASP A 744 38.43 5.68 -6.88
N ARG A 745 37.49 4.73 -6.78
CA ARG A 745 36.32 4.78 -5.92
C ARG A 745 36.47 3.91 -4.66
N SER A 746 37.65 3.34 -4.45
CA SER A 746 37.98 2.54 -3.25
C SER A 746 38.20 3.40 -2.00
N VAL A 747 38.36 4.72 -2.16
CA VAL A 747 38.60 5.66 -1.06
C VAL A 747 37.32 6.31 -0.60
N GLY A 748 36.99 6.15 0.68
CA GLY A 748 35.76 6.67 1.29
C GLY A 748 34.58 5.75 1.06
N HIS A 749 33.37 6.27 1.18
CA HIS A 749 32.14 5.51 0.98
C HIS A 749 31.78 5.41 -0.51
N HIS A 750 31.24 4.26 -0.91
CA HIS A 750 30.69 4.04 -2.23
C HIS A 750 29.37 3.25 -2.11
N PHE A 751 28.26 3.98 -2.05
CA PHE A 751 26.94 3.40 -1.82
C PHE A 751 26.36 2.75 -3.08
N ASN A 752 25.84 1.55 -2.91
CA ASN A 752 25.21 0.75 -3.94
C ASN A 752 23.85 0.20 -3.45
N LEU A 753 23.02 -0.20 -4.39
CA LEU A 753 21.77 -0.94 -4.18
C LEU A 753 21.86 -2.32 -4.84
N SER A 754 21.27 -3.34 -4.21
CA SER A 754 20.99 -4.62 -4.85
C SER A 754 19.49 -4.88 -4.87
N ILE A 755 18.99 -5.44 -5.97
CA ILE A 755 17.58 -5.78 -6.16
C ILE A 755 17.46 -7.24 -6.55
N ASP A 756 16.86 -8.05 -5.69
CA ASP A 756 16.64 -9.48 -5.97
C ASP A 756 15.27 -9.69 -6.62
N LEU A 757 15.29 -10.17 -7.89
CA LEU A 757 14.07 -10.40 -8.66
C LEU A 757 13.31 -11.66 -8.22
N ASN A 758 13.93 -12.55 -7.42
CA ASN A 758 13.26 -13.70 -6.83
C ASN A 758 12.38 -13.33 -5.65
N THR A 759 12.85 -12.39 -4.83
CA THR A 759 12.17 -11.97 -3.60
C THR A 759 11.24 -10.78 -3.80
N CYS A 760 11.37 -10.05 -4.91
CA CYS A 760 10.45 -8.96 -5.25
C CYS A 760 9.07 -9.52 -5.61
N THR A 761 8.07 -9.25 -4.75
CA THR A 761 6.67 -9.66 -4.97
C THR A 761 5.88 -8.69 -5.86
N GLY A 762 6.36 -7.45 -6.02
CA GLY A 762 5.66 -6.42 -6.81
C GLY A 762 4.67 -5.56 -5.98
N CYS A 763 4.63 -5.69 -4.66
CA CYS A 763 3.60 -5.12 -3.78
C CYS A 763 3.50 -3.57 -3.78
N GLY A 764 4.55 -2.83 -4.17
CA GLY A 764 4.53 -1.37 -4.29
C GLY A 764 4.81 -0.57 -3.00
N ALA A 765 5.01 -1.19 -1.84
CA ALA A 765 5.31 -0.49 -0.59
C ALA A 765 6.53 0.44 -0.70
N CYS A 766 7.58 0.02 -1.40
CA CYS A 766 8.78 0.80 -1.66
C CYS A 766 8.52 2.08 -2.49
N VAL A 767 7.50 2.07 -3.35
CA VAL A 767 7.11 3.23 -4.17
C VAL A 767 6.52 4.32 -3.26
N VAL A 768 5.57 3.95 -2.39
CA VAL A 768 4.93 4.88 -1.46
C VAL A 768 5.93 5.41 -0.42
N ALA A 769 6.78 4.54 0.12
CA ALA A 769 7.85 4.95 1.04
C ALA A 769 8.81 5.98 0.40
N CYS A 770 9.10 5.85 -0.90
CA CYS A 770 9.89 6.82 -1.65
C CYS A 770 9.15 8.16 -1.78
N HIS A 771 7.84 8.14 -2.02
CA HIS A 771 7.01 9.35 -2.10
C HIS A 771 7.06 10.13 -0.79
N ALA A 772 6.82 9.47 0.34
CA ALA A 772 6.82 10.07 1.67
C ALA A 772 8.20 10.65 2.05
N GLU A 773 9.29 9.90 1.83
CA GLU A 773 10.63 10.37 2.21
C GLU A 773 11.14 11.51 1.32
N ASN A 774 10.86 11.47 0.02
CA ASN A 774 11.49 12.36 -0.95
C ASN A 774 10.56 13.46 -1.48
N ASN A 775 9.41 13.70 -0.85
CA ASN A 775 8.43 14.70 -1.26
C ASN A 775 8.07 14.56 -2.76
N VAL A 776 7.85 13.33 -3.23
CA VAL A 776 7.49 13.10 -4.64
C VAL A 776 6.04 13.53 -4.86
N PRO A 777 5.77 14.45 -5.82
CA PRO A 777 4.43 14.96 -6.01
C PRO A 777 3.50 13.96 -6.69
N VAL A 778 2.20 14.03 -6.36
CA VAL A 778 1.12 13.38 -7.09
C VAL A 778 0.72 14.29 -8.26
N VAL A 779 0.48 13.71 -9.43
CA VAL A 779 0.21 14.48 -10.65
C VAL A 779 -1.20 14.30 -11.20
N GLY A 780 -1.91 13.26 -10.76
CA GLY A 780 -3.29 12.98 -11.16
C GLY A 780 -3.43 12.20 -12.47
N LYS A 781 -4.64 11.71 -12.70
CA LYS A 781 -4.98 10.80 -13.79
C LYS A 781 -4.61 11.33 -15.18
N GLN A 782 -4.86 12.61 -15.45
CA GLN A 782 -4.61 13.21 -16.76
C GLN A 782 -3.12 13.26 -17.11
N GLU A 783 -2.28 13.58 -16.15
CA GLU A 783 -0.84 13.69 -16.38
C GLU A 783 -0.20 12.30 -16.50
N ILE A 784 -0.70 11.30 -15.77
CA ILE A 784 -0.30 9.89 -15.97
C ILE A 784 -0.59 9.45 -17.42
N ARG A 785 -1.78 9.78 -17.96
CA ARG A 785 -2.14 9.49 -19.37
C ARG A 785 -1.20 10.15 -20.38
N ARG A 786 -0.62 11.30 -20.03
CA ARG A 786 0.38 12.01 -20.86
C ARG A 786 1.81 11.52 -20.65
N SER A 787 2.00 10.38 -19.96
CA SER A 787 3.30 9.83 -19.57
C SER A 787 4.17 10.81 -18.76
N ARG A 788 3.52 11.58 -17.87
CA ARG A 788 4.15 12.58 -17.01
C ARG A 788 4.12 12.20 -15.54
N ASP A 789 4.08 10.91 -15.24
CA ASP A 789 4.19 10.38 -13.88
C ASP A 789 5.49 10.81 -13.21
N MET A 790 5.45 11.05 -11.90
CA MET A 790 6.59 11.54 -11.13
C MET A 790 7.22 10.47 -10.22
N HIS A 791 6.90 9.20 -10.41
CA HIS A 791 7.47 8.12 -9.63
C HIS A 791 9.01 8.05 -9.80
N TRP A 792 9.76 8.30 -8.74
CA TRP A 792 11.23 8.17 -8.74
C TRP A 792 11.68 6.71 -8.77
N LEU A 793 10.88 5.84 -8.16
CA LEU A 793 10.96 4.40 -8.19
C LEU A 793 9.65 3.87 -8.80
N ARG A 794 9.75 3.09 -9.87
CA ARG A 794 8.63 2.36 -10.46
C ARG A 794 8.93 0.86 -10.43
N ILE A 795 7.90 0.05 -10.49
CA ILE A 795 8.04 -1.39 -10.66
C ILE A 795 7.50 -1.72 -12.04
N ASP A 796 8.37 -2.12 -12.97
CA ASP A 796 7.95 -2.58 -14.29
C ASP A 796 7.53 -4.06 -14.19
N ARG A 797 6.51 -4.45 -14.94
CA ARG A 797 5.97 -5.80 -15.00
C ARG A 797 6.12 -6.32 -16.42
N TYR A 798 6.68 -7.52 -16.55
CA TYR A 798 6.85 -8.16 -17.84
C TYR A 798 6.18 -9.52 -17.85
N TYR A 799 5.40 -9.78 -18.92
CA TYR A 799 4.82 -11.09 -19.22
C TYR A 799 5.73 -11.86 -20.17
N SER A 800 5.69 -13.18 -20.10
CA SER A 800 6.24 -14.04 -21.13
C SER A 800 5.34 -14.07 -22.36
N SER A 801 5.93 -14.31 -23.54
CA SER A 801 5.21 -14.51 -24.81
C SER A 801 4.77 -15.97 -25.01
N ASP A 802 5.24 -16.89 -24.17
CA ASP A 802 4.85 -18.30 -24.10
C ASP A 802 4.41 -18.64 -22.67
N GLU A 803 3.71 -19.78 -22.49
CA GLU A 803 3.24 -20.22 -21.18
C GLU A 803 4.37 -20.70 -20.27
N THR A 804 5.47 -21.14 -20.84
CA THR A 804 6.64 -21.58 -20.12
C THR A 804 7.85 -20.69 -20.40
N PHE A 805 8.74 -20.60 -19.43
CA PHE A 805 10.00 -19.86 -19.60
C PHE A 805 10.86 -20.45 -20.71
N GLU A 806 10.88 -21.77 -20.83
CA GLU A 806 11.63 -22.50 -21.85
C GLU A 806 11.06 -22.26 -23.27
N GLY A 807 9.74 -22.24 -23.38
CA GLY A 807 9.05 -21.90 -24.65
C GLY A 807 9.32 -20.44 -25.03
N ASP A 808 9.24 -19.51 -24.09
CA ASP A 808 9.56 -18.10 -24.32
C ASP A 808 11.02 -17.92 -24.80
N ASN A 809 11.99 -18.61 -24.20
CA ASN A 809 13.38 -18.59 -24.63
C ASN A 809 13.55 -19.20 -26.01
N THR A 810 12.88 -20.32 -26.29
CA THR A 810 12.91 -20.96 -27.63
C THR A 810 12.39 -20.01 -28.70
N THR A 811 11.31 -19.33 -28.43
CA THR A 811 10.72 -18.31 -29.31
C THR A 811 11.71 -17.17 -29.54
N LYS A 812 12.33 -16.65 -28.48
CA LYS A 812 13.36 -15.60 -28.58
C LYS A 812 14.57 -16.02 -29.40
N ASP A 813 15.07 -17.22 -29.17
CA ASP A 813 16.27 -17.76 -29.86
C ASP A 813 15.99 -18.10 -31.33
N SER A 814 14.72 -18.39 -31.69
CA SER A 814 14.32 -18.69 -33.09
C SER A 814 14.24 -17.44 -33.98
N ILE A 815 14.23 -16.24 -33.38
CA ILE A 815 14.13 -14.99 -34.12
C ILE A 815 15.52 -14.53 -34.51
N GLU A 816 15.89 -14.75 -35.76
CA GLU A 816 17.13 -14.26 -36.36
C GLU A 816 17.11 -12.74 -36.47
N GLY A 817 17.80 -12.09 -35.54
CA GLY A 817 18.03 -10.64 -35.56
C GLY A 817 16.81 -9.82 -35.13
N LEU A 818 16.86 -9.21 -33.97
CA LEU A 818 15.95 -8.17 -33.57
C LEU A 818 15.93 -7.05 -34.63
N GLY A 819 14.94 -7.04 -35.49
CA GLY A 819 14.78 -6.00 -36.49
C GLY A 819 14.66 -6.45 -37.93
N SER A 820 14.53 -7.76 -38.21
CA SER A 820 14.22 -8.25 -39.55
C SER A 820 12.88 -7.74 -40.09
N SER A 821 11.91 -7.47 -39.20
CA SER A 821 10.65 -6.79 -39.54
C SER A 821 9.95 -6.21 -38.30
N LEU A 822 9.15 -5.13 -38.49
CA LEU A 822 8.26 -4.57 -37.45
C LEU A 822 7.18 -5.55 -37.02
N SER A 823 6.76 -6.48 -37.92
CA SER A 823 5.75 -7.51 -37.58
C SER A 823 6.24 -8.48 -36.53
N THR A 824 7.50 -8.88 -36.58
CA THR A 824 8.11 -9.80 -35.59
C THR A 824 8.10 -9.22 -34.18
N PHE A 825 8.39 -7.93 -34.06
CA PHE A 825 8.26 -7.21 -32.77
C PHE A 825 6.81 -7.17 -32.27
N GLY A 826 5.85 -6.93 -33.18
CA GLY A 826 4.43 -6.91 -32.83
C GLY A 826 3.93 -8.26 -32.31
N GLU A 827 4.40 -9.35 -32.90
CA GLU A 827 4.07 -10.71 -32.45
C GLU A 827 4.64 -11.01 -31.07
N MET A 828 5.88 -10.60 -30.81
CA MET A 828 6.53 -10.79 -29.52
C MET A 828 5.94 -9.92 -28.41
N GLU A 829 5.25 -8.83 -28.72
CA GLU A 829 4.58 -7.99 -27.73
C GLU A 829 3.29 -8.63 -27.20
N ILE A 830 2.76 -9.66 -27.90
CA ILE A 830 1.56 -10.36 -27.47
C ILE A 830 1.92 -11.31 -26.32
N PRO A 831 1.38 -11.09 -25.11
CA PRO A 831 1.60 -12.02 -24.00
C PRO A 831 0.86 -13.34 -24.25
N SER A 832 1.36 -14.41 -23.66
CA SER A 832 0.65 -15.69 -23.56
C SER A 832 -0.69 -15.53 -22.84
N GLU A 833 -1.61 -16.48 -23.04
CA GLU A 833 -2.87 -16.51 -22.28
C GLU A 833 -2.63 -16.75 -20.79
N ASN A 834 -1.66 -17.58 -20.44
CA ASN A 834 -1.24 -17.83 -19.05
C ASN A 834 0.26 -17.49 -18.87
N PRO A 835 0.64 -16.21 -18.92
CA PRO A 835 2.03 -15.82 -18.95
C PRO A 835 2.70 -16.00 -17.59
N GLN A 836 3.98 -16.28 -17.60
CA GLN A 836 4.84 -16.07 -16.43
C GLN A 836 5.10 -14.57 -16.27
N VAL A 837 5.29 -14.13 -15.03
CA VAL A 837 5.45 -12.71 -14.70
C VAL A 837 6.81 -12.45 -14.06
N ALA A 838 7.44 -11.33 -14.41
CA ALA A 838 8.60 -10.81 -13.71
C ALA A 838 8.33 -9.36 -13.30
N PHE A 839 8.61 -9.04 -12.03
CA PHE A 839 8.58 -7.68 -11.49
C PHE A 839 9.99 -7.12 -11.42
N GLN A 840 10.19 -5.90 -11.88
CA GLN A 840 11.47 -5.22 -11.84
C GLN A 840 11.33 -3.83 -11.25
N PRO A 841 11.68 -3.63 -9.97
CA PRO A 841 11.87 -2.29 -9.43
C PRO A 841 12.97 -1.55 -10.19
N ILE A 842 12.67 -0.35 -10.67
CA ILE A 842 13.61 0.44 -11.45
C ILE A 842 13.64 1.90 -11.00
N MET A 843 14.85 2.39 -10.74
CA MET A 843 15.14 3.76 -10.33
C MET A 843 16.41 4.25 -11.00
N CYS A 844 16.86 5.47 -10.68
CA CYS A 844 18.17 5.93 -11.13
C CYS A 844 19.24 4.90 -10.78
N GLN A 845 20.03 4.49 -11.77
CA GLN A 845 21.09 3.51 -11.61
C GLN A 845 22.38 4.11 -11.04
N HIS A 846 22.41 5.41 -10.80
CA HIS A 846 23.57 6.14 -10.26
C HIS A 846 24.88 5.77 -10.97
N CYS A 847 24.81 5.80 -12.31
CA CYS A 847 25.86 5.34 -13.20
C CYS A 847 27.17 6.07 -12.96
N ASN A 848 28.29 5.32 -12.88
CA ASN A 848 29.64 5.90 -12.74
C ASN A 848 30.08 6.60 -14.04
N HIS A 849 29.58 6.12 -15.19
CA HIS A 849 29.70 6.76 -16.51
C HIS A 849 28.34 7.27 -16.94
N ALA A 850 27.86 8.32 -16.31
CA ALA A 850 26.49 8.79 -16.42
C ALA A 850 26.23 9.58 -17.71
N PRO A 851 25.46 9.05 -18.68
CA PRO A 851 25.18 9.77 -19.92
C PRO A 851 24.29 11.01 -19.72
N CYS A 852 23.67 11.14 -18.56
CA CYS A 852 22.89 12.31 -18.18
C CYS A 852 23.76 13.50 -17.69
N GLU A 853 25.01 13.26 -17.33
CA GLU A 853 25.95 14.30 -16.90
C GLU A 853 26.57 15.00 -18.10
N THR A 854 27.01 14.21 -19.10
CA THR A 854 27.69 14.73 -20.29
C THR A 854 26.84 15.65 -21.14
N VAL A 855 25.52 15.51 -21.10
CA VAL A 855 24.56 16.30 -21.90
C VAL A 855 23.95 17.47 -21.12
N CYS A 856 24.25 17.62 -19.84
CA CYS A 856 23.71 18.72 -19.05
C CYS A 856 24.52 20.02 -19.29
N PRO A 857 23.92 21.06 -19.90
CA PRO A 857 24.67 22.26 -20.26
C PRO A 857 25.12 23.09 -19.06
N VAL A 858 24.51 22.88 -17.89
CA VAL A 858 24.77 23.65 -16.66
C VAL A 858 25.36 22.79 -15.54
N ALA A 859 25.74 21.54 -15.82
CA ALA A 859 26.24 20.58 -14.84
C ALA A 859 25.31 20.42 -13.60
N ALA A 860 24.00 20.52 -13.81
CA ALA A 860 23.01 20.27 -12.76
C ALA A 860 22.93 18.78 -12.37
N SER A 861 23.29 17.88 -13.30
CA SER A 861 23.47 16.46 -13.05
C SER A 861 24.96 16.18 -12.85
N SER A 862 25.37 15.72 -11.69
CA SER A 862 26.76 15.53 -11.34
C SER A 862 26.93 14.33 -10.40
N HIS A 863 28.12 13.72 -10.37
CA HIS A 863 28.41 12.54 -9.56
C HIS A 863 29.10 12.94 -8.26
N GLY A 864 28.60 12.40 -7.15
CA GLY A 864 29.23 12.54 -5.84
C GLY A 864 30.34 11.53 -5.62
N ARG A 865 31.24 11.83 -4.70
CA ARG A 865 32.34 10.92 -4.33
C ARG A 865 31.86 9.59 -3.75
N GLN A 866 30.66 9.59 -3.18
CA GLN A 866 30.06 8.41 -2.54
C GLN A 866 29.25 7.52 -3.49
N GLY A 867 29.43 7.65 -4.79
CA GLY A 867 28.73 6.82 -5.78
C GLY A 867 27.34 7.30 -6.17
N GLN A 868 26.84 8.39 -5.62
CA GLN A 868 25.53 8.94 -5.90
C GLN A 868 25.59 10.00 -7.02
N ASN A 869 24.72 9.86 -8.01
CA ASN A 869 24.49 10.91 -9.00
C ASN A 869 23.53 11.94 -8.40
N HIS A 870 23.97 13.18 -8.33
CA HIS A 870 23.24 14.31 -7.74
C HIS A 870 22.41 15.06 -8.76
N MET A 871 21.42 15.79 -8.27
CA MET A 871 20.65 16.74 -9.05
C MET A 871 20.65 18.10 -8.32
N ALA A 872 21.39 19.07 -8.87
CA ALA A 872 21.40 20.44 -8.36
C ALA A 872 20.21 21.20 -8.94
N TYR A 873 19.08 21.21 -8.22
CA TYR A 873 17.80 21.74 -8.69
C TYR A 873 17.87 23.21 -9.07
N ASN A 874 18.61 24.03 -8.32
CA ASN A 874 18.81 25.46 -8.58
C ASN A 874 19.63 25.75 -9.83
N ARG A 875 20.36 24.78 -10.39
CA ARG A 875 21.09 24.90 -11.66
C ARG A 875 20.30 24.41 -12.86
N CYS A 876 19.28 23.57 -12.63
CA CYS A 876 18.54 22.93 -13.70
C CYS A 876 17.72 23.96 -14.49
N VAL A 877 17.95 24.06 -15.77
CA VAL A 877 17.21 24.94 -16.71
C VAL A 877 16.17 24.18 -17.55
N GLY A 878 15.93 22.90 -17.25
CA GLY A 878 14.86 22.12 -17.84
C GLY A 878 15.03 21.74 -19.32
N THR A 879 16.24 21.60 -19.83
CA THR A 879 16.46 21.17 -21.24
C THR A 879 15.95 19.75 -21.51
N ARG A 880 15.81 18.89 -20.49
CA ARG A 880 15.35 17.49 -20.56
C ARG A 880 16.22 16.54 -21.39
N TYR A 881 17.35 17.00 -21.93
CA TYR A 881 18.22 16.11 -22.67
C TYR A 881 18.74 14.96 -21.80
N CYS A 882 18.99 15.19 -20.53
CA CYS A 882 19.36 14.13 -19.59
C CYS A 882 18.31 13.01 -19.46
N ALA A 883 17.01 13.31 -19.63
CA ALA A 883 15.95 12.32 -19.66
C ALA A 883 15.98 11.50 -20.96
N ASN A 884 16.17 12.16 -22.09
CA ASN A 884 16.26 11.51 -23.40
C ASN A 884 17.49 10.59 -23.48
N ASN A 885 18.61 11.03 -22.90
CA ASN A 885 19.87 10.28 -22.92
C ASN A 885 19.98 9.18 -21.88
N CYS A 886 19.06 9.13 -20.90
CA CYS A 886 19.04 8.08 -19.90
C CYS A 886 18.52 6.77 -20.51
N PRO A 887 19.32 5.67 -20.59
CA PRO A 887 18.85 4.41 -21.17
C PRO A 887 17.76 3.74 -20.31
N TYR A 888 17.75 4.03 -19.03
CA TYR A 888 16.79 3.46 -18.04
C TYR A 888 15.47 4.23 -17.95
N LYS A 889 15.36 5.41 -18.58
CA LYS A 889 14.16 6.28 -18.57
C LYS A 889 13.60 6.56 -17.19
N VAL A 890 14.48 6.91 -16.26
CA VAL A 890 14.16 7.09 -14.82
C VAL A 890 14.26 8.56 -14.35
N ARG A 891 14.33 9.49 -15.27
CA ARG A 891 14.38 10.91 -14.96
C ARG A 891 13.04 11.54 -15.27
N ARG A 892 12.48 12.27 -14.29
CA ARG A 892 11.15 12.88 -14.34
C ARG A 892 11.27 14.38 -14.48
N PHE A 893 10.42 14.98 -15.32
CA PHE A 893 10.37 16.41 -15.48
C PHE A 893 9.22 17.00 -14.70
N ASN A 894 9.48 18.02 -13.88
CA ASN A 894 8.47 18.73 -13.12
C ASN A 894 7.77 19.76 -14.04
N TRP A 895 6.58 19.45 -14.50
CA TRP A 895 5.83 20.26 -15.44
C TRP A 895 5.09 21.42 -14.78
N PHE A 896 4.77 21.32 -13.51
CA PHE A 896 3.89 22.21 -12.77
C PHE A 896 4.50 22.61 -11.44
N LEU A 897 4.06 23.75 -10.91
CA LEU A 897 4.34 24.14 -9.54
C LEU A 897 3.30 23.46 -8.63
N TYR A 898 3.52 22.20 -8.30
CA TYR A 898 2.54 21.36 -7.62
C TYR A 898 2.11 21.86 -6.25
N ASN A 899 2.96 22.63 -5.57
CA ASN A 899 2.70 23.18 -4.24
C ASN A 899 1.86 24.47 -4.23
N GLU A 900 1.52 25.03 -5.39
CA GLU A 900 0.72 26.26 -5.54
C GLU A 900 -0.20 26.19 -6.77
N ASN A 901 -0.57 25.00 -7.20
CA ASN A 901 -1.38 24.81 -8.40
C ASN A 901 -2.72 24.16 -8.02
N ASP A 902 -3.80 24.93 -8.14
CA ASP A 902 -5.16 24.49 -7.78
C ASP A 902 -5.66 23.31 -8.64
N GLU A 903 -5.13 23.13 -9.86
CA GLU A 903 -5.44 21.96 -10.70
C GLU A 903 -4.89 20.64 -10.11
N PHE A 904 -3.91 20.74 -9.21
CA PHE A 904 -3.28 19.62 -8.53
C PHE A 904 -3.45 19.73 -7.02
N ASP A 905 -4.57 20.29 -6.56
CA ASP A 905 -4.86 20.40 -5.15
C ASP A 905 -5.19 19.02 -4.56
N TYR A 906 -4.15 18.21 -4.44
CA TYR A 906 -4.13 17.04 -3.60
C TYR A 906 -3.66 17.46 -2.20
N HIS A 907 -3.80 16.63 -1.17
CA HIS A 907 -3.57 16.96 0.24
C HIS A 907 -2.24 17.69 0.58
N MET A 908 -1.31 17.78 -0.35
CA MET A 908 -0.03 18.45 -0.12
C MET A 908 -0.01 19.95 -0.44
N ASN A 909 -1.09 20.51 -0.92
CA ASN A 909 -1.15 21.92 -1.36
C ASN A 909 -1.73 22.88 -0.30
N ASN A 910 -2.58 22.39 0.59
CA ASN A 910 -3.10 23.18 1.71
C ASN A 910 -2.13 23.19 2.90
N ASP A 911 -2.39 24.05 3.89
CA ASP A 911 -1.55 24.19 5.08
C ASP A 911 -1.42 22.89 5.87
N LEU A 912 -2.50 22.11 5.93
CA LEU A 912 -2.54 20.84 6.65
C LEU A 912 -1.73 19.76 5.91
N GLY A 913 -1.97 19.58 4.61
CA GLY A 913 -1.26 18.60 3.81
C GLY A 913 0.25 18.86 3.71
N ARG A 914 0.67 20.13 3.73
CA ARG A 914 2.10 20.51 3.75
C ARG A 914 2.82 20.08 5.03
N MET A 915 2.11 19.75 6.09
CA MET A 915 2.74 19.26 7.34
C MET A 915 3.42 17.91 7.17
N VAL A 916 3.04 17.10 6.18
CA VAL A 916 3.70 15.81 5.90
C VAL A 916 5.07 15.97 5.22
N ILE A 917 5.37 17.14 4.66
CA ILE A 917 6.58 17.36 3.88
C ILE A 917 7.83 17.17 4.74
N ASN A 918 8.74 16.33 4.23
CA ASN A 918 10.05 16.11 4.85
C ASN A 918 10.94 17.36 4.65
N PRO A 919 11.33 18.07 5.72
CA PRO A 919 12.15 19.29 5.61
C PRO A 919 13.58 19.01 5.14
N ASP A 920 14.07 17.77 5.20
CA ASP A 920 15.40 17.38 4.75
C ASP A 920 15.52 17.29 3.22
N VAL A 921 14.39 17.30 2.51
CA VAL A 921 14.32 17.15 1.06
C VAL A 921 13.63 18.36 0.44
N THR A 922 14.34 19.05 -0.42
CA THR A 922 13.80 20.22 -1.14
C THR A 922 12.55 19.85 -1.93
N VAL A 923 11.48 20.63 -1.79
CA VAL A 923 10.33 20.60 -2.71
C VAL A 923 10.76 21.30 -4.00
N ARG A 924 10.61 20.62 -5.14
CA ARG A 924 11.13 21.10 -6.42
C ARG A 924 10.15 22.03 -7.08
N SER A 925 10.69 23.05 -7.71
CA SER A 925 9.92 24.00 -8.51
C SER A 925 9.63 23.46 -9.91
N ARG A 926 8.70 24.13 -10.61
CA ARG A 926 8.41 23.88 -12.03
C ARG A 926 9.67 24.00 -12.88
N GLY A 927 9.80 23.14 -13.89
CA GLY A 927 10.83 23.25 -14.92
C GLY A 927 12.15 22.56 -14.57
N VAL A 928 12.24 21.80 -13.49
CA VAL A 928 13.43 21.05 -13.12
C VAL A 928 13.25 19.55 -13.34
N MET A 929 14.38 18.84 -13.45
CA MET A 929 14.39 17.38 -13.50
C MET A 929 14.48 16.78 -12.12
N GLU A 930 13.74 15.71 -11.89
CA GLU A 930 13.74 14.93 -10.65
C GLU A 930 14.15 13.49 -10.91
N LYS A 931 14.71 12.83 -9.93
CA LYS A 931 15.08 11.42 -9.97
C LYS A 931 15.42 10.88 -8.58
N CYS A 932 15.50 9.56 -8.42
CA CYS A 932 16.03 8.92 -7.21
C CYS A 932 17.41 9.50 -6.83
N SER A 933 17.56 9.86 -5.57
CA SER A 933 18.79 10.39 -4.98
C SER A 933 19.58 9.36 -4.15
N MET A 934 19.11 8.10 -4.04
CA MET A 934 19.51 7.12 -3.02
C MET A 934 19.37 7.68 -1.59
N CYS A 935 18.32 8.44 -1.32
CA CYS A 935 18.08 9.09 -0.04
C CYS A 935 19.33 9.80 0.51
N ILE A 936 19.90 10.69 -0.30
CA ILE A 936 21.15 11.39 0.01
C ILE A 936 21.13 12.11 1.36
N GLN A 937 19.95 12.61 1.77
CA GLN A 937 19.76 13.25 3.08
C GLN A 937 20.06 12.28 4.23
N MET A 938 19.66 11.02 4.12
CA MET A 938 19.93 9.98 5.11
C MET A 938 21.44 9.61 5.12
N THR A 939 22.02 9.44 3.94
CA THR A 939 23.45 9.16 3.77
C THR A 939 24.31 10.24 4.42
N GLN A 940 24.03 11.51 4.11
CA GLN A 940 24.79 12.63 4.65
C GLN A 940 24.59 12.79 6.15
N LYS A 941 23.37 12.59 6.65
CA LYS A 941 23.10 12.61 8.09
C LYS A 941 23.94 11.56 8.81
N THR A 942 23.92 10.31 8.36
CA THR A 942 24.66 9.20 8.98
C THR A 942 26.19 9.47 8.98
N ILE A 943 26.74 9.98 7.87
CA ILE A 943 28.16 10.34 7.78
C ILE A 943 28.51 11.49 8.74
N LEU A 944 27.64 12.51 8.85
CA LEU A 944 27.86 13.64 9.75
C LEU A 944 27.76 13.23 11.21
N ASP A 945 26.79 12.39 11.57
CA ASP A 945 26.62 11.85 12.92
C ASP A 945 27.86 11.01 13.32
N ALA A 946 28.31 10.12 12.45
CA ALA A 946 29.53 9.32 12.70
C ALA A 946 30.77 10.21 12.89
N LYS A 947 30.92 11.27 12.07
CA LYS A 947 32.01 12.23 12.20
C LYS A 947 31.94 13.02 13.52
N ARG A 948 30.73 13.46 13.91
CA ARG A 948 30.51 14.15 15.18
C ARG A 948 30.89 13.27 16.37
N ASP A 949 30.53 12.00 16.30
CA ASP A 949 30.81 11.01 17.35
C ASP A 949 32.24 10.45 17.28
N GLY A 950 33.06 10.86 16.31
CA GLY A 950 34.46 10.43 16.15
C GLY A 950 34.62 8.95 15.79
N ARG A 951 33.62 8.34 15.14
CA ARG A 951 33.56 6.93 14.75
C ARG A 951 33.44 6.76 13.25
N GLU A 952 33.66 5.55 12.78
CA GLU A 952 33.29 5.16 11.43
C GLU A 952 31.79 4.88 11.33
N VAL A 953 31.24 4.93 10.10
CA VAL A 953 29.87 4.48 9.81
C VAL A 953 29.83 2.96 9.93
N ASN A 954 28.92 2.44 10.75
CA ASN A 954 28.75 0.99 10.91
C ASN A 954 28.19 0.37 9.61
N PRO A 955 28.51 -0.90 9.31
CA PRO A 955 27.87 -1.63 8.22
C PRO A 955 26.35 -1.60 8.40
N ASP A 956 25.65 -1.28 7.33
CA ASP A 956 24.18 -1.29 7.27
C ASP A 956 23.48 -0.41 8.35
N GLU A 957 24.19 0.64 8.87
CA GLU A 957 23.71 1.55 9.90
C GLU A 957 22.40 2.27 9.50
N PHE A 958 22.17 2.48 8.23
CA PHE A 958 20.93 3.06 7.73
C PHE A 958 20.50 2.37 6.44
N LYS A 959 19.24 2.54 6.09
CA LYS A 959 18.65 2.03 4.87
C LYS A 959 17.98 3.16 4.09
N THR A 960 17.94 3.04 2.77
CA THR A 960 17.10 3.93 1.97
C THR A 960 15.62 3.66 2.28
N ALA A 961 14.75 4.64 2.03
CA ALA A 961 13.33 4.51 2.31
C ALA A 961 12.70 3.27 1.64
N CYS A 962 13.06 2.98 0.39
CA CYS A 962 12.58 1.82 -0.35
C CYS A 962 13.11 0.49 0.22
N SER A 963 14.37 0.47 0.69
CA SER A 963 14.96 -0.72 1.32
C SER A 963 14.39 -0.98 2.71
N SER A 964 14.10 0.08 3.47
CA SER A 964 13.46 -0.03 4.80
C SER A 964 12.06 -0.62 4.71
N ALA A 965 11.26 -0.12 3.77
CA ALA A 965 9.87 -0.54 3.57
C ALA A 965 9.69 -1.89 2.86
N CYS A 966 10.79 -2.50 2.36
CA CYS A 966 10.73 -3.78 1.65
C CYS A 966 10.72 -4.94 2.65
N ASP A 967 9.55 -5.50 2.92
CA ASP A 967 9.38 -6.63 3.85
C ASP A 967 10.01 -7.92 3.31
N SER A 968 9.89 -8.16 2.02
CA SER A 968 10.52 -9.31 1.35
C SER A 968 12.05 -9.25 1.31
N GLY A 969 12.67 -8.11 1.67
CA GLY A 969 14.12 -7.91 1.62
C GLY A 969 14.70 -7.84 0.21
N ALA A 970 13.86 -7.65 -0.81
CA ALA A 970 14.30 -7.60 -2.21
C ALA A 970 15.25 -6.45 -2.52
N ILE A 971 15.17 -5.34 -1.77
CA ILE A 971 16.02 -4.15 -1.96
C ILE A 971 17.01 -4.06 -0.80
N ALA A 972 18.28 -4.27 -1.07
CA ALA A 972 19.38 -4.09 -0.14
C ALA A 972 20.18 -2.83 -0.51
N PHE A 973 20.67 -2.10 0.50
CA PHE A 973 21.48 -0.90 0.34
C PHE A 973 22.67 -0.95 1.29
N GLY A 974 23.83 -0.49 0.83
CA GLY A 974 25.00 -0.43 1.68
C GLY A 974 26.22 0.16 0.98
N ASP A 975 27.34 0.18 1.69
CA ASP A 975 28.64 0.68 1.23
C ASP A 975 29.51 -0.48 0.74
N ILE A 976 29.79 -0.54 -0.57
CA ILE A 976 30.61 -1.62 -1.15
C ILE A 976 32.09 -1.54 -0.76
N ASN A 977 32.57 -0.40 -0.28
CA ASN A 977 33.92 -0.27 0.25
C ASN A 977 34.04 -0.83 1.67
N ASN A 978 32.92 -1.09 2.34
CA ASN A 978 32.88 -1.78 3.62
C ASN A 978 32.67 -3.28 3.40
N LYS A 979 33.72 -4.09 3.56
CA LYS A 979 33.67 -5.54 3.36
C LYS A 979 32.71 -6.30 4.29
N LYS A 980 32.21 -5.64 5.34
CA LYS A 980 31.24 -6.22 6.26
C LYS A 980 29.80 -5.89 5.89
N SER A 981 29.60 -5.04 4.92
CA SER A 981 28.26 -4.69 4.43
C SER A 981 27.69 -5.81 3.56
N ALA A 982 26.41 -6.16 3.76
CA ALA A 982 25.71 -7.20 3.00
C ALA A 982 25.72 -6.93 1.48
N ILE A 983 25.76 -5.68 1.08
CA ILE A 983 25.80 -5.30 -0.34
C ILE A 983 27.05 -5.82 -1.06
N THR A 984 28.16 -5.98 -0.35
CA THR A 984 29.42 -6.45 -0.93
C THR A 984 29.29 -7.93 -1.34
N GLU A 985 28.68 -8.76 -0.50
CA GLU A 985 28.42 -10.16 -0.82
C GLU A 985 27.42 -10.28 -1.98
N LEU A 986 26.34 -9.49 -1.96
CA LEU A 986 25.33 -9.49 -3.01
C LEU A 986 25.86 -9.04 -4.37
N LYS A 987 26.87 -8.17 -4.39
CA LYS A 987 27.51 -7.73 -5.64
C LYS A 987 28.41 -8.79 -6.24
N ASP A 988 29.04 -9.60 -5.40
CA ASP A 988 29.95 -10.69 -5.80
C ASP A 988 29.21 -12.02 -6.04
N ASP A 989 27.88 -12.06 -5.81
CA ASP A 989 27.03 -13.24 -6.05
C ASP A 989 27.00 -13.60 -7.55
N GLU A 990 26.97 -14.91 -7.86
CA GLU A 990 26.89 -15.41 -9.24
C GLU A 990 25.63 -14.95 -9.99
N ARG A 991 24.56 -14.61 -9.27
CA ARG A 991 23.32 -14.04 -9.82
C ARG A 991 23.42 -12.56 -10.14
N ALA A 992 24.47 -11.88 -9.65
CA ALA A 992 24.58 -10.43 -9.80
C ALA A 992 24.81 -10.02 -11.26
N TYR A 993 24.03 -9.05 -11.74
CA TYR A 993 24.21 -8.44 -13.04
C TYR A 993 23.82 -6.97 -13.04
N HIS A 994 24.34 -6.21 -14.00
CA HIS A 994 23.95 -4.83 -14.22
C HIS A 994 22.98 -4.72 -15.39
N LEU A 995 22.00 -3.85 -15.25
CA LEU A 995 21.01 -3.59 -16.28
C LEU A 995 21.67 -2.90 -17.49
N LEU A 996 21.48 -3.46 -18.69
CA LEU A 996 22.04 -2.95 -19.94
C LEU A 996 23.57 -2.77 -19.90
N ASP A 997 24.29 -3.77 -19.45
CA ASP A 997 25.75 -3.76 -19.28
C ASP A 997 26.50 -3.33 -20.55
N HIS A 998 25.98 -3.73 -21.72
CA HIS A 998 26.58 -3.40 -23.03
C HIS A 998 26.61 -1.89 -23.37
N VAL A 999 25.82 -1.09 -22.67
CA VAL A 999 25.81 0.38 -22.85
C VAL A 999 26.99 1.06 -22.16
N GLY A 1000 27.66 0.38 -21.22
CA GLY A 1000 28.87 0.85 -20.57
C GLY A 1000 28.68 1.97 -19.56
N THR A 1001 27.49 2.12 -18.99
CA THR A 1001 27.19 3.20 -18.02
C THR A 1001 27.71 2.93 -16.62
N LYS A 1002 28.13 1.73 -16.33
CA LYS A 1002 28.66 1.27 -15.02
C LYS A 1002 27.75 1.62 -13.84
N PRO A 1003 26.59 0.97 -13.72
CA PRO A 1003 25.60 1.25 -12.68
C PRO A 1003 26.11 0.94 -11.26
N ASN A 1004 25.61 1.68 -10.27
CA ASN A 1004 25.74 1.39 -8.84
C ASN A 1004 24.50 0.64 -8.29
N VAL A 1005 23.60 0.19 -9.17
CA VAL A 1005 22.51 -0.71 -8.83
C VAL A 1005 22.78 -2.07 -9.48
N VAL A 1006 22.73 -3.10 -8.67
CA VAL A 1006 22.94 -4.50 -9.07
C VAL A 1006 21.59 -5.22 -8.99
N TYR A 1007 21.29 -6.06 -9.97
CA TYR A 1007 20.14 -6.96 -9.96
C TYR A 1007 20.60 -8.39 -9.74
N GLN A 1008 19.79 -9.18 -9.03
CA GLN A 1008 19.96 -10.62 -8.91
C GLN A 1008 19.08 -11.31 -9.94
N VAL A 1009 19.68 -12.18 -10.77
CA VAL A 1009 18.99 -12.97 -11.79
C VAL A 1009 17.79 -13.69 -11.19
N LYS A 1010 16.64 -13.68 -11.90
CA LYS A 1010 15.46 -14.44 -11.50
C LYS A 1010 15.65 -15.93 -11.80
N VAL A 1011 15.61 -16.73 -10.74
CA VAL A 1011 15.66 -18.19 -10.84
C VAL A 1011 14.25 -18.74 -10.67
N ARG A 1012 13.76 -19.49 -11.67
CA ARG A 1012 12.42 -20.09 -11.65
C ARG A 1012 12.52 -21.54 -11.21
N ASN A 1013 11.71 -21.94 -10.24
CA ASN A 1013 11.63 -23.32 -9.78
C ASN A 1013 10.61 -24.12 -10.62
N THR A 1014 10.77 -24.06 -11.94
CA THR A 1014 10.02 -24.87 -12.89
C THR A 1014 10.69 -26.22 -12.98
N ASN A 1015 10.03 -27.26 -12.51
CA ASN A 1015 10.52 -28.62 -12.74
C ASN A 1015 10.11 -29.03 -14.16
N GLU A 1016 11.07 -29.16 -15.03
CA GLU A 1016 10.95 -30.00 -16.22
C GLU A 1016 10.76 -31.44 -15.72
N ALA A 1017 9.56 -31.97 -15.86
CA ALA A 1017 9.29 -33.38 -15.60
C ALA A 1017 9.57 -34.18 -16.87
#